data_8e3143c3f62b9f9501eb85a65756bcc1
#
_entry.id   8e3143c3f62b9f9501eb85a65756bcc1
#
_cell.length_a   1.000
_cell.length_b   1.000
_cell.length_c   1.000
_cell.angle_alpha   90.00
_cell.angle_beta   90.00
_cell.angle_gamma   90.00
#
_symmetry.space_group_name_H-M   'P 1'
#
loop_
_entity.id
_entity.type
_entity.pdbx_description
1 polymer ?
#
loop_
_entity_poly.entity_id
_entity_poly.type
_entity_poly.pdbx_seq_one_letter_code
_entity_poly.pdbx_strand_id
1 'polypeptide(L)'
;MTGPARIFDRPNDAIGKPLPRPDAARLATGRGRFVDDIQLPRMVHAAFLRSPHAHARIVSIDADDARAMPGVVGVWTGADMADMITPWVGTLTHMTGLRSVPQYPLAVDITRWQGEPLAMVVARSRAEAEDACEAILSKHLDLPEADVRVISRDVGGSFGIKIHTYGDEIACAVAARALRRPVKFVADRMESFMSDIHARDHVVTGRMAVDADGRITALEIDDMTGIGPFSMYPRTSAIECNQVLNLTGAPYAIENYRARGRVVFQNKAMMCQYRAVGHPIAMAVCDGLLDDAGRALGIDPVDMRRRNLPPDDSYPRASASGMKLDDLSQHACLEKLVQIMDLPARRAEQAALREAGVHRGIGFVSMVEVTNPSPMFYGIGGAPIASQDGAVVRLDAGGSLHVASSITEQGQGTNAILAQIAGGVFGISPGDVRVTTGDTDTVPYGGGTWASRGAGIGGEAMLQAAHALKGQVLDVAAVLLQADAETLDIRNGRVVDADGGAERMELADLARLVYYRGNELPNDLRPELIATRHHRVTDFPFVFTNGAMAAEVEVDTDTGFVKVIHVWAVEDCGRVINPLLVDEQVRGGVVQGIGGALYEECLYDAEGQMLNTTMADYMVPMAAEMPDITVAHVETPTKTSVLGAKGAGEAGTGGAPAALLNAVNDALAPMGASIWQMPMTPERILTALGRL
;
A
#
# COMPACT_ATOMS: atom_id res chain seq x y z
N MET A 1 11.15 34.14 0.28
CA MET A 1 10.39 32.86 0.17
C MET A 1 9.12 33.11 -0.60
N THR A 2 9.04 32.63 -1.84
CA THR A 2 7.78 32.61 -2.59
C THR A 2 6.82 31.68 -1.85
N GLY A 3 5.65 32.16 -1.44
CA GLY A 3 4.68 31.39 -0.66
C GLY A 3 4.21 30.11 -1.39
N PRO A 4 3.68 29.11 -0.67
CA PRO A 4 3.30 27.79 -1.23
C PRO A 4 2.39 27.87 -2.46
N ALA A 5 1.53 28.87 -2.56
CA ALA A 5 0.60 29.03 -3.70
C ALA A 5 1.31 29.26 -5.04
N ARG A 6 2.48 29.91 -5.07
CA ARG A 6 3.21 30.16 -6.32
C ARG A 6 3.92 28.93 -6.92
N ILE A 7 4.05 27.84 -6.17
CA ILE A 7 4.70 26.61 -6.64
C ILE A 7 3.82 25.86 -7.63
N PHE A 8 2.48 25.94 -7.47
CA PHE A 8 1.51 25.14 -8.21
C PHE A 8 0.80 25.92 -9.34
N ASP A 9 0.97 27.24 -9.44
CA ASP A 9 0.29 28.09 -10.41
C ASP A 9 1.20 28.57 -11.56
N ARG A 10 2.23 27.77 -11.91
CA ARG A 10 3.19 28.13 -12.96
C ARG A 10 2.75 27.64 -14.33
N PRO A 11 3.05 28.37 -15.43
CA PRO A 11 2.70 27.96 -16.80
C PRO A 11 3.22 26.57 -17.19
N ASN A 12 4.32 26.10 -16.59
CA ASN A 12 4.96 24.82 -16.88
C ASN A 12 4.80 23.80 -15.75
N ASP A 13 3.96 24.07 -14.76
CA ASP A 13 3.74 23.13 -13.68
C ASP A 13 3.09 21.85 -14.20
N ALA A 14 3.71 20.71 -13.93
CA ALA A 14 3.21 19.40 -14.28
C ALA A 14 2.33 18.77 -13.19
N ILE A 15 2.40 19.30 -11.94
CA ILE A 15 1.63 18.80 -10.81
C ILE A 15 0.14 19.06 -11.03
N GLY A 16 -0.70 18.05 -10.80
CA GLY A 16 -2.13 18.10 -11.06
C GLY A 16 -2.54 17.76 -12.50
N LYS A 17 -1.59 17.44 -13.38
CA LYS A 17 -1.89 17.07 -14.77
C LYS A 17 -1.91 15.55 -14.97
N PRO A 18 -2.86 15.03 -15.80
CA PRO A 18 -2.97 13.61 -16.11
C PRO A 18 -1.90 13.19 -17.12
N LEU A 19 -0.68 12.93 -16.65
CA LEU A 19 0.42 12.50 -17.50
C LEU A 19 0.55 10.97 -17.48
N PRO A 20 0.78 10.33 -18.67
CA PRO A 20 0.97 8.90 -18.76
C PRO A 20 2.30 8.49 -18.09
N ARG A 21 2.37 7.24 -17.63
CA ARG A 21 3.60 6.66 -17.07
C ARG A 21 4.70 6.59 -18.13
N PRO A 22 5.92 7.07 -17.86
CA PRO A 22 7.03 7.02 -18.82
C PRO A 22 7.44 5.60 -19.23
N ASP A 23 7.26 4.62 -18.33
CA ASP A 23 7.63 3.22 -18.52
C ASP A 23 6.50 2.36 -19.12
N ALA A 24 5.28 2.88 -19.26
CA ALA A 24 4.11 2.13 -19.71
C ALA A 24 4.33 1.43 -21.07
N ALA A 25 4.88 2.15 -22.04
CA ALA A 25 5.15 1.59 -23.37
C ALA A 25 6.21 0.48 -23.33
N ARG A 26 7.23 0.60 -22.51
CA ARG A 26 8.28 -0.42 -22.30
C ARG A 26 7.68 -1.69 -21.70
N LEU A 27 6.89 -1.56 -20.65
CA LEU A 27 6.24 -2.68 -19.97
C LEU A 27 5.19 -3.35 -20.84
N ALA A 28 4.31 -2.58 -21.50
CA ALA A 28 3.27 -3.09 -22.39
C ALA A 28 3.81 -3.82 -23.63
N THR A 29 5.04 -3.53 -24.04
CA THR A 29 5.72 -4.21 -25.18
C THR A 29 6.62 -5.37 -24.74
N GLY A 30 6.49 -5.87 -23.51
CA GLY A 30 7.25 -7.02 -23.00
C GLY A 30 8.74 -6.73 -22.76
N ARG A 31 9.13 -5.46 -22.61
CA ARG A 31 10.52 -5.06 -22.31
C ARG A 31 10.75 -4.75 -20.84
N GLY A 32 9.86 -5.24 -19.97
CA GLY A 32 10.07 -5.29 -18.53
C GLY A 32 11.25 -6.20 -18.18
N ARG A 33 11.87 -5.96 -17.03
CA ARG A 33 12.96 -6.78 -16.50
C ARG A 33 12.60 -7.20 -15.08
N PHE A 34 11.78 -8.22 -15.02
CA PHE A 34 11.41 -8.86 -13.78
C PHE A 34 12.52 -9.82 -13.33
N VAL A 35 12.38 -10.35 -12.14
CA VAL A 35 13.37 -11.20 -11.52
C VAL A 35 13.63 -12.47 -12.34
N ASP A 36 12.63 -13.07 -12.98
CA ASP A 36 12.85 -14.25 -13.82
C ASP A 36 13.69 -13.94 -15.09
N ASP A 37 13.72 -12.72 -15.55
CA ASP A 37 14.54 -12.26 -16.68
C ASP A 37 16.03 -12.08 -16.33
N ILE A 38 16.40 -12.12 -15.04
CA ILE A 38 17.78 -11.89 -14.60
C ILE A 38 18.61 -13.15 -14.82
N GLN A 39 19.72 -13.02 -15.52
CA GLN A 39 20.69 -14.06 -15.77
C GLN A 39 22.08 -13.57 -15.34
N LEU A 40 22.75 -14.31 -14.47
CA LEU A 40 24.10 -14.02 -13.99
C LEU A 40 25.07 -15.16 -14.30
N PRO A 41 26.35 -14.88 -14.57
CA PRO A 41 27.34 -15.92 -14.79
C PRO A 41 27.43 -16.91 -13.60
N ARG A 42 27.46 -18.20 -13.89
CA ARG A 42 27.55 -19.29 -12.90
C ARG A 42 26.34 -19.37 -11.95
N MET A 43 25.22 -18.73 -12.28
CA MET A 43 23.99 -18.79 -11.47
C MET A 43 23.49 -20.23 -11.33
N VAL A 44 23.00 -20.53 -10.15
CA VAL A 44 22.32 -21.78 -9.80
C VAL A 44 20.94 -21.46 -9.26
N HIS A 45 20.09 -22.47 -9.15
CA HIS A 45 18.68 -22.29 -8.87
C HIS A 45 18.28 -23.07 -7.63
N ALA A 46 17.46 -22.47 -6.78
CA ALA A 46 16.92 -23.07 -5.58
C ALA A 46 15.52 -23.64 -5.84
N ALA A 47 15.21 -24.75 -5.18
CA ALA A 47 13.89 -25.31 -5.02
C ALA A 47 13.69 -25.74 -3.56
N PHE A 48 12.47 -25.68 -3.05
CA PHE A 48 12.17 -25.99 -1.66
C PHE A 48 11.31 -27.25 -1.54
N LEU A 49 11.73 -28.16 -0.68
CA LEU A 49 10.87 -29.21 -0.16
C LEU A 49 9.99 -28.59 0.90
N ARG A 50 8.68 -28.65 0.70
CA ARG A 50 7.69 -28.05 1.61
C ARG A 50 6.91 -29.12 2.37
N SER A 51 6.48 -28.77 3.60
CA SER A 51 5.68 -29.66 4.43
C SER A 51 4.31 -29.93 3.79
N PRO A 52 3.92 -31.21 3.65
CA PRO A 52 2.55 -31.57 3.29
C PRO A 52 1.57 -31.51 4.47
N HIS A 53 2.07 -31.23 5.70
CA HIS A 53 1.29 -31.26 6.93
C HIS A 53 1.22 -29.85 7.55
N ALA A 54 0.05 -29.50 8.09
CA ALA A 54 -0.14 -28.26 8.81
C ALA A 54 0.57 -28.22 10.17
N HIS A 55 0.75 -29.38 10.82
CA HIS A 55 1.55 -29.52 12.04
C HIS A 55 2.11 -30.94 12.17
N ALA A 56 3.42 -31.08 12.19
CA ALA A 56 4.07 -32.37 12.32
C ALA A 56 5.48 -32.24 12.92
N ARG A 57 5.90 -33.28 13.60
CA ARG A 57 7.29 -33.40 14.06
C ARG A 57 8.16 -33.91 12.89
N ILE A 58 9.27 -33.24 12.65
CA ILE A 58 10.30 -33.71 11.70
C ILE A 58 11.14 -34.74 12.42
N VAL A 59 10.99 -36.03 12.03
CA VAL A 59 11.74 -37.12 12.62
C VAL A 59 13.12 -37.24 11.98
N SER A 60 13.17 -37.15 10.64
CA SER A 60 14.39 -37.11 9.86
C SER A 60 14.11 -36.56 8.46
N ILE A 61 15.12 -35.99 7.85
CA ILE A 61 15.14 -35.65 6.42
C ILE A 61 16.34 -36.36 5.81
N ASP A 62 16.08 -37.39 5.03
CA ASP A 62 17.13 -38.08 4.26
C ASP A 62 17.37 -37.29 2.95
N ALA A 63 18.54 -36.68 2.85
CA ALA A 63 18.92 -35.85 1.72
C ALA A 63 20.07 -36.45 0.89
N ASP A 64 20.51 -37.69 1.17
CA ASP A 64 21.71 -38.25 0.56
C ASP A 64 21.51 -38.54 -0.92
N ASP A 65 20.36 -39.09 -1.30
CA ASP A 65 20.03 -39.31 -2.72
C ASP A 65 19.93 -37.96 -3.48
N ALA A 66 19.33 -36.95 -2.88
CA ALA A 66 19.26 -35.61 -3.48
C ALA A 66 20.65 -34.99 -3.67
N ARG A 67 21.55 -35.16 -2.70
CA ARG A 67 22.96 -34.72 -2.81
C ARG A 67 23.72 -35.43 -3.91
N ALA A 68 23.37 -36.68 -4.18
CA ALA A 68 24.03 -37.53 -5.20
C ALA A 68 23.49 -37.25 -6.62
N MET A 69 22.40 -36.58 -6.80
CA MET A 69 21.78 -36.32 -8.12
C MET A 69 22.68 -35.47 -9.03
N PRO A 70 22.79 -35.80 -10.32
CA PRO A 70 23.54 -34.99 -11.28
C PRO A 70 22.98 -33.56 -11.37
N GLY A 71 23.87 -32.57 -11.26
CA GLY A 71 23.52 -31.14 -11.35
C GLY A 71 23.22 -30.49 -10.01
N VAL A 72 22.97 -31.20 -8.95
CA VAL A 72 22.85 -30.67 -7.60
C VAL A 72 24.20 -30.14 -7.11
N VAL A 73 24.22 -28.96 -6.52
CA VAL A 73 25.41 -28.27 -5.99
C VAL A 73 25.35 -28.06 -4.48
N GLY A 74 24.18 -28.22 -3.86
CA GLY A 74 24.02 -28.17 -2.41
C GLY A 74 22.61 -28.53 -1.99
N VAL A 75 22.49 -29.10 -0.78
CA VAL A 75 21.21 -29.35 -0.11
C VAL A 75 21.36 -28.95 1.35
N TRP A 76 20.42 -28.20 1.85
CA TRP A 76 20.35 -27.75 3.24
C TRP A 76 19.01 -28.14 3.86
N THR A 77 19.04 -28.67 5.05
CA THR A 77 17.89 -28.89 5.93
C THR A 77 17.76 -27.74 6.94
N GLY A 78 16.66 -27.71 7.70
CA GLY A 78 16.50 -26.75 8.79
C GLY A 78 17.61 -26.84 9.84
N ALA A 79 18.07 -28.04 10.16
CA ALA A 79 19.19 -28.26 11.08
C ALA A 79 20.50 -27.67 10.53
N ASP A 80 20.81 -27.90 9.26
CA ASP A 80 22.02 -27.34 8.62
C ASP A 80 22.01 -25.79 8.64
N MET A 81 20.85 -25.17 8.42
CA MET A 81 20.74 -23.71 8.40
C MET A 81 20.69 -23.08 9.78
N ALA A 82 20.16 -23.76 10.79
CA ALA A 82 20.07 -23.24 12.15
C ALA A 82 21.45 -22.89 12.75
N ASP A 83 22.50 -23.59 12.34
CA ASP A 83 23.89 -23.32 12.75
C ASP A 83 24.53 -22.14 11.97
N MET A 84 23.89 -21.67 10.91
CA MET A 84 24.46 -20.66 10.00
C MET A 84 23.84 -19.28 10.18
N ILE A 85 22.75 -19.16 10.94
CA ILE A 85 21.92 -17.94 11.01
C ILE A 85 21.27 -17.79 12.39
N THR A 86 21.05 -16.55 12.80
CA THR A 86 20.23 -16.24 13.98
C THR A 86 18.75 -16.21 13.60
N PRO A 87 17.85 -16.87 14.33
CA PRO A 87 16.42 -16.80 14.08
C PRO A 87 15.86 -15.39 14.36
N TRP A 88 14.72 -15.08 13.75
CA TRP A 88 14.03 -13.80 13.96
C TRP A 88 12.68 -13.98 14.65
N VAL A 89 12.19 -12.90 15.27
CA VAL A 89 10.91 -12.86 16.00
C VAL A 89 10.16 -11.58 15.66
N GLY A 90 8.95 -11.72 15.12
CA GLY A 90 8.09 -10.60 14.72
C GLY A 90 7.27 -10.04 15.89
N THR A 91 7.89 -9.26 16.79
CA THR A 91 7.21 -8.63 17.92
C THR A 91 7.60 -7.15 18.04
N LEU A 92 6.63 -6.33 18.52
CA LEU A 92 6.88 -4.95 18.89
C LEU A 92 6.85 -4.81 20.40
N THR A 93 7.89 -4.24 20.98
CA THR A 93 8.13 -4.26 22.45
C THR A 93 7.10 -3.49 23.27
N HIS A 94 6.41 -2.51 22.67
CA HIS A 94 5.36 -1.73 23.34
C HIS A 94 4.00 -2.45 23.43
N MET A 95 3.80 -3.53 22.66
CA MET A 95 2.57 -4.34 22.72
C MET A 95 2.67 -5.33 23.87
N THR A 96 2.09 -4.98 25.02
CA THR A 96 2.14 -5.80 26.23
C THR A 96 1.46 -7.16 26.01
N GLY A 97 2.18 -8.23 26.35
CA GLY A 97 1.68 -9.61 26.24
C GLY A 97 1.78 -10.22 24.83
N LEU A 98 2.22 -9.47 23.84
CA LEU A 98 2.49 -10.03 22.51
C LEU A 98 3.65 -11.03 22.61
N ARG A 99 3.42 -12.25 22.06
CA ARG A 99 4.40 -13.32 22.02
C ARG A 99 4.51 -13.85 20.60
N SER A 100 5.69 -14.31 20.22
CA SER A 100 5.93 -15.09 19.02
C SER A 100 7.09 -16.05 19.27
N VAL A 101 7.14 -17.11 18.49
CA VAL A 101 8.26 -18.08 18.55
C VAL A 101 9.35 -17.66 17.56
N PRO A 102 10.61 -18.04 17.79
CA PRO A 102 11.67 -17.85 16.81
C PRO A 102 11.34 -18.55 15.50
N GLN A 103 11.56 -17.85 14.38
CA GLN A 103 11.39 -18.36 13.04
C GLN A 103 12.76 -18.56 12.38
N TYR A 104 12.94 -19.68 11.72
CA TYR A 104 14.10 -20.05 10.91
C TYR A 104 13.74 -20.07 9.42
N PRO A 105 14.71 -20.00 8.50
CA PRO A 105 14.45 -20.08 7.05
C PRO A 105 13.78 -21.38 6.63
N LEU A 106 14.16 -22.47 7.27
CA LEU A 106 13.62 -23.81 7.10
C LEU A 106 13.20 -24.36 8.46
N ALA A 107 12.14 -25.16 8.51
CA ALA A 107 11.69 -25.79 9.76
C ALA A 107 12.77 -26.73 10.32
N VAL A 108 13.04 -26.65 11.62
CA VAL A 108 14.11 -27.41 12.28
C VAL A 108 13.60 -28.71 12.89
N ASP A 109 12.56 -28.66 13.70
CA ASP A 109 12.05 -29.78 14.50
C ASP A 109 10.55 -30.05 14.31
N ILE A 110 9.78 -29.02 13.99
CA ILE A 110 8.32 -29.07 13.87
C ILE A 110 7.91 -28.20 12.68
N THR A 111 7.01 -28.72 11.84
CA THR A 111 6.28 -27.91 10.87
C THR A 111 5.03 -27.32 11.50
N ARG A 112 4.69 -26.10 11.10
CA ARG A 112 3.63 -25.31 11.74
C ARG A 112 2.50 -24.91 10.80
N TRP A 113 2.72 -25.06 9.48
CA TRP A 113 1.67 -24.91 8.46
C TRP A 113 2.00 -25.77 7.23
N GLN A 114 0.99 -26.09 6.43
CA GLN A 114 1.18 -26.75 5.13
C GLN A 114 1.89 -25.80 4.18
N GLY A 115 3.03 -26.19 3.64
CA GLY A 115 3.87 -25.35 2.78
C GLY A 115 5.10 -24.76 3.48
N GLU A 116 5.28 -24.97 4.80
CA GLU A 116 6.50 -24.56 5.49
C GLU A 116 7.73 -25.22 4.85
N PRO A 117 8.77 -24.46 4.46
CA PRO A 117 9.95 -25.04 3.84
C PRO A 117 10.74 -25.90 4.83
N LEU A 118 11.04 -27.15 4.45
CA LEU A 118 11.76 -28.17 5.23
C LEU A 118 13.23 -28.27 4.84
N ALA A 119 13.48 -28.25 3.53
CA ALA A 119 14.81 -28.33 2.95
C ALA A 119 14.86 -27.51 1.68
N MET A 120 16.07 -27.05 1.34
CA MET A 120 16.37 -26.36 0.10
C MET A 120 17.38 -27.15 -0.71
N VAL A 121 17.08 -27.38 -1.98
CA VAL A 121 17.99 -27.96 -2.97
C VAL A 121 18.44 -26.84 -3.91
N VAL A 122 19.74 -26.75 -4.15
CA VAL A 122 20.31 -25.81 -5.12
C VAL A 122 20.94 -26.59 -6.26
N ALA A 123 20.53 -26.31 -7.50
CA ALA A 123 20.98 -26.98 -8.71
C ALA A 123 21.28 -25.97 -9.85
N ARG A 124 21.75 -26.51 -11.02
CA ARG A 124 22.18 -25.65 -12.14
C ARG A 124 21.07 -25.01 -12.95
N SER A 125 19.77 -25.19 -12.58
CA SER A 125 18.63 -24.58 -13.29
C SER A 125 17.49 -24.17 -12.36
N ARG A 126 16.93 -22.99 -12.61
CA ARG A 126 15.74 -22.24 -12.14
C ARG A 126 15.74 -21.74 -10.68
N ALA A 127 15.28 -20.65 -10.47
CA ALA A 127 14.90 -19.22 -10.40
C ALA A 127 14.27 -18.79 -9.03
N GLU A 128 14.36 -17.81 -8.36
CA GLU A 128 14.67 -16.46 -7.95
C GLU A 128 14.15 -15.93 -6.59
N ALA A 129 14.66 -14.81 -6.04
CA ALA A 129 14.13 -14.10 -4.86
C ALA A 129 14.38 -12.58 -4.87
N GLU A 130 13.51 -11.78 -4.23
CA GLU A 130 13.53 -10.32 -4.20
C GLU A 130 13.36 -9.63 -2.82
N ASP A 131 13.93 -8.47 -2.76
CA ASP A 131 13.74 -7.19 -2.08
C ASP A 131 13.04 -7.07 -0.71
N ALA A 132 13.81 -6.88 0.28
CA ALA A 132 13.65 -6.08 1.51
C ALA A 132 14.74 -6.42 2.53
N CYS A 133 15.87 -6.91 2.02
CA CYS A 133 16.78 -7.72 2.82
C CYS A 133 18.03 -7.02 3.35
N GLU A 134 18.34 -5.77 2.94
CA GLU A 134 19.64 -5.19 3.29
C GLU A 134 19.90 -5.18 4.81
N ALA A 135 19.09 -4.48 5.57
CA ALA A 135 19.24 -4.42 7.03
C ALA A 135 18.94 -5.76 7.72
N ILE A 136 18.05 -6.58 7.15
CA ILE A 136 17.68 -7.89 7.68
C ILE A 136 18.77 -8.91 7.40
N LEU A 137 19.30 -8.97 6.17
CA LEU A 137 20.40 -9.85 5.81
C LEU A 137 21.67 -9.53 6.59
N SER A 138 22.01 -8.25 6.73
CA SER A 138 23.13 -7.79 7.56
C SER A 138 23.02 -8.32 8.99
N LYS A 139 21.84 -8.14 9.62
CA LYS A 139 21.60 -8.53 11.02
C LYS A 139 21.66 -10.06 11.23
N HIS A 140 21.09 -10.85 10.33
CA HIS A 140 20.91 -12.28 10.54
C HIS A 140 22.04 -13.14 9.95
N LEU A 141 22.78 -12.61 8.98
CA LEU A 141 23.93 -13.27 8.39
C LEU A 141 25.28 -12.82 9.00
N ASP A 142 25.26 -11.95 10.00
CA ASP A 142 26.46 -11.35 10.60
C ASP A 142 27.37 -10.72 9.51
N LEU A 143 26.77 -9.91 8.65
CA LEU A 143 27.45 -9.13 7.62
C LEU A 143 27.34 -7.63 7.92
N PRO A 144 28.38 -6.84 7.66
CA PRO A 144 28.24 -5.39 7.66
C PRO A 144 27.20 -4.94 6.61
N GLU A 145 26.34 -3.99 6.95
CA GLU A 145 25.32 -3.47 6.02
C GLU A 145 25.94 -2.95 4.71
N ALA A 146 27.14 -2.38 4.77
CA ALA A 146 27.90 -1.93 3.61
C ALA A 146 28.29 -3.05 2.62
N ASP A 147 28.25 -4.31 3.04
CA ASP A 147 28.54 -5.48 2.19
C ASP A 147 27.27 -6.09 1.57
N VAL A 148 26.08 -5.48 1.84
CA VAL A 148 24.79 -5.91 1.36
C VAL A 148 24.19 -4.86 0.44
N ARG A 149 23.97 -5.19 -0.84
CA ARG A 149 23.30 -4.32 -1.82
C ARG A 149 22.02 -4.98 -2.30
N VAL A 150 20.91 -4.26 -2.19
CA VAL A 150 19.59 -4.69 -2.67
C VAL A 150 19.23 -3.90 -3.92
N ILE A 151 18.81 -4.61 -4.97
CA ILE A 151 18.41 -4.01 -6.24
C ILE A 151 17.03 -4.51 -6.62
N SER A 152 16.04 -3.61 -6.59
CA SER A 152 14.70 -3.82 -7.13
C SER A 152 14.62 -3.30 -8.55
N ARG A 153 14.21 -4.14 -9.48
CA ARG A 153 13.98 -3.77 -10.89
C ARG A 153 12.49 -3.50 -11.12
N ASP A 154 11.91 -4.10 -12.16
CA ASP A 154 10.47 -4.04 -12.38
C ASP A 154 9.75 -4.99 -11.43
N VAL A 155 8.80 -4.50 -10.66
CA VAL A 155 7.99 -5.28 -9.72
C VAL A 155 6.55 -5.35 -10.21
N GLY A 156 6.01 -6.56 -10.32
CA GLY A 156 4.65 -6.85 -10.81
C GLY A 156 3.55 -6.63 -9.77
N GLY A 157 3.75 -5.72 -8.82
CA GLY A 157 2.87 -5.44 -7.70
C GLY A 157 3.38 -6.06 -6.40
N SER A 158 3.14 -5.37 -5.28
CA SER A 158 3.45 -5.85 -3.93
C SER A 158 2.21 -5.96 -3.06
N PHE A 159 1.39 -4.93 -3.00
CA PHE A 159 0.13 -4.84 -2.24
C PHE A 159 0.25 -5.21 -0.75
N GLY A 160 1.46 -5.28 -0.21
CA GLY A 160 1.77 -5.67 1.16
C GLY A 160 2.51 -7.00 1.27
N ILE A 161 2.31 -7.97 0.38
CA ILE A 161 2.94 -9.30 0.52
C ILE A 161 4.47 -9.27 0.42
N LYS A 162 5.07 -8.32 -0.31
CA LYS A 162 6.54 -8.23 -0.50
C LYS A 162 7.24 -7.30 0.50
N ILE A 163 6.61 -6.96 1.63
CA ILE A 163 7.22 -6.14 2.69
C ILE A 163 7.65 -6.94 3.93
N HIS A 164 7.43 -8.25 3.91
CA HIS A 164 7.76 -9.17 4.98
C HIS A 164 9.06 -9.92 4.68
N THR A 165 9.62 -10.55 5.71
CA THR A 165 10.78 -11.43 5.57
C THR A 165 10.32 -12.87 5.43
N TYR A 166 10.64 -13.49 4.34
CA TYR A 166 10.33 -14.90 4.06
C TYR A 166 11.54 -15.82 4.26
N GLY A 167 11.28 -17.05 4.68
CA GLY A 167 12.33 -18.04 4.94
C GLY A 167 13.14 -18.39 3.69
N ASP A 168 12.49 -18.49 2.54
CA ASP A 168 13.12 -18.80 1.25
C ASP A 168 14.09 -17.71 0.79
N GLU A 169 13.81 -16.42 1.03
CA GLU A 169 14.74 -15.31 0.74
C GLU A 169 16.04 -15.46 1.53
N ILE A 170 15.91 -15.68 2.84
CA ILE A 170 17.05 -15.86 3.73
C ILE A 170 17.83 -17.14 3.39
N ALA A 171 17.12 -18.24 3.12
CA ALA A 171 17.77 -19.50 2.71
C ALA A 171 18.58 -19.34 1.42
N CYS A 172 18.06 -18.61 0.42
CA CYS A 172 18.79 -18.31 -0.81
C CYS A 172 20.06 -17.49 -0.56
N ALA A 173 20.00 -16.50 0.34
CA ALA A 173 21.15 -15.70 0.71
C ALA A 173 22.23 -16.53 1.44
N VAL A 174 21.82 -17.40 2.37
CA VAL A 174 22.72 -18.35 3.06
C VAL A 174 23.41 -19.27 2.05
N ALA A 175 22.66 -19.87 1.13
CA ALA A 175 23.21 -20.75 0.09
C ALA A 175 24.15 -20.00 -0.86
N ALA A 176 23.80 -18.78 -1.27
CA ALA A 176 24.66 -17.96 -2.13
C ALA A 176 26.01 -17.66 -1.47
N ARG A 177 26.00 -17.34 -0.19
CA ARG A 177 27.21 -17.14 0.63
C ARG A 177 28.05 -18.41 0.74
N ALA A 178 27.42 -19.55 1.05
CA ALA A 178 28.10 -20.84 1.21
C ALA A 178 28.71 -21.33 -0.12
N LEU A 179 27.99 -21.22 -1.22
CA LEU A 179 28.44 -21.67 -2.55
C LEU A 179 29.35 -20.68 -3.27
N ARG A 180 29.39 -19.41 -2.83
CA ARG A 180 30.05 -18.27 -3.54
C ARG A 180 29.58 -18.19 -5.01
N ARG A 181 28.30 -18.32 -5.23
CA ARG A 181 27.62 -18.29 -6.53
C ARG A 181 26.29 -17.58 -6.41
N PRO A 182 25.81 -16.91 -7.47
CA PRO A 182 24.45 -16.42 -7.50
C PRO A 182 23.47 -17.59 -7.36
N VAL A 183 22.53 -17.46 -6.43
CA VAL A 183 21.43 -18.41 -6.24
C VAL A 183 20.15 -17.70 -6.64
N LYS A 184 19.32 -18.36 -7.44
CA LYS A 184 18.07 -17.86 -7.99
C LYS A 184 16.91 -18.72 -7.49
N PHE A 185 15.80 -18.10 -7.03
CA PHE A 185 14.54 -18.74 -6.67
C PHE A 185 13.37 -17.98 -7.28
N VAL A 186 12.35 -18.66 -7.77
CA VAL A 186 11.01 -18.12 -8.10
C VAL A 186 9.97 -19.10 -7.59
N ALA A 187 9.11 -18.67 -6.71
CA ALA A 187 7.94 -19.44 -6.34
C ALA A 187 7.00 -19.58 -7.54
N ASP A 188 6.51 -20.76 -7.80
CA ASP A 188 5.38 -20.93 -8.71
C ASP A 188 4.06 -20.51 -8.03
N ARG A 189 2.95 -20.56 -8.77
CA ARG A 189 1.66 -20.13 -8.24
C ARG A 189 1.18 -20.97 -7.05
N MET A 190 1.42 -22.26 -7.08
CA MET A 190 1.00 -23.15 -5.99
C MET A 190 1.88 -22.94 -4.74
N GLU A 191 3.17 -22.71 -4.92
CA GLU A 191 4.07 -22.34 -3.83
C GLU A 191 3.66 -21.01 -3.21
N SER A 192 3.31 -19.99 -4.03
CA SER A 192 2.86 -18.69 -3.54
C SER A 192 1.59 -18.79 -2.69
N PHE A 193 0.61 -19.62 -3.04
CA PHE A 193 -0.57 -19.84 -2.19
C PHE A 193 -0.24 -20.43 -0.83
N MET A 194 0.81 -21.22 -0.73
CA MET A 194 1.21 -21.88 0.52
C MET A 194 2.25 -21.11 1.33
N SER A 195 3.06 -20.26 0.70
CA SER A 195 4.21 -19.61 1.33
C SER A 195 4.06 -18.10 1.56
N ASP A 196 3.30 -17.39 0.71
CA ASP A 196 3.06 -15.97 0.89
C ASP A 196 2.11 -15.71 2.07
N ILE A 197 2.15 -14.50 2.62
CA ILE A 197 1.19 -14.12 3.66
C ILE A 197 -0.23 -14.02 3.07
N HIS A 198 -1.20 -14.38 3.89
CA HIS A 198 -2.62 -14.17 3.62
C HIS A 198 -3.14 -12.96 4.39
N ALA A 199 -4.38 -12.56 4.15
CA ALA A 199 -5.01 -11.43 4.84
C ALA A 199 -6.38 -11.79 5.39
N ARG A 200 -6.69 -11.11 6.50
CA ARG A 200 -8.04 -10.89 7.01
C ARG A 200 -8.77 -12.12 7.51
N ASP A 201 -8.13 -12.84 8.44
CA ASP A 201 -8.82 -13.88 9.21
C ASP A 201 -9.29 -13.30 10.55
N HIS A 202 -10.51 -12.72 10.54
CA HIS A 202 -11.10 -12.03 11.69
C HIS A 202 -12.47 -12.58 12.05
N VAL A 203 -12.75 -12.68 13.34
CA VAL A 203 -14.10 -12.87 13.88
C VAL A 203 -14.41 -11.68 14.78
N VAL A 204 -15.31 -10.81 14.33
CA VAL A 204 -15.64 -9.57 15.02
C VAL A 204 -17.08 -9.60 15.52
N THR A 205 -17.27 -9.27 16.80
CA THR A 205 -18.60 -8.97 17.37
C THR A 205 -18.69 -7.48 17.62
N GLY A 206 -19.71 -6.83 17.04
CA GLY A 206 -19.97 -5.40 17.17
C GLY A 206 -21.34 -5.10 17.73
N ARG A 207 -21.46 -4.02 18.52
CA ARG A 207 -22.72 -3.45 19.00
C ARG A 207 -22.69 -1.94 18.91
N MET A 208 -23.75 -1.34 18.36
CA MET A 208 -23.91 0.11 18.28
C MET A 208 -25.21 0.52 18.99
N ALA A 209 -25.13 1.57 19.77
CA ALA A 209 -26.30 2.23 20.34
C ALA A 209 -26.51 3.58 19.64
N VAL A 210 -27.74 3.84 19.25
CA VAL A 210 -28.18 5.11 18.65
C VAL A 210 -29.38 5.66 19.41
N ASP A 211 -29.55 6.99 19.42
CA ASP A 211 -30.76 7.62 19.93
C ASP A 211 -31.89 7.62 18.88
N ALA A 212 -33.06 8.15 19.24
CA ALA A 212 -34.22 8.21 18.35
C ALA A 212 -34.00 9.09 17.10
N ASP A 213 -33.03 9.99 17.14
CA ASP A 213 -32.65 10.85 16.02
C ASP A 213 -31.57 10.19 15.13
N GLY A 214 -31.11 8.96 15.47
CA GLY A 214 -30.09 8.22 14.74
C GLY A 214 -28.66 8.65 15.04
N ARG A 215 -28.40 9.36 16.14
CA ARG A 215 -27.04 9.71 16.56
C ARG A 215 -26.41 8.56 17.33
N ILE A 216 -25.16 8.25 16.99
CA ILE A 216 -24.40 7.18 17.67
C ILE A 216 -24.06 7.65 19.09
N THR A 217 -24.52 6.92 20.10
CA THR A 217 -24.26 7.19 21.51
C THR A 217 -23.18 6.28 22.10
N ALA A 218 -23.00 5.08 21.55
CA ALA A 218 -21.92 4.16 21.93
C ALA A 218 -21.63 3.13 20.84
N LEU A 219 -20.38 2.69 20.80
CA LEU A 219 -19.91 1.59 19.93
C LEU A 219 -19.00 0.65 20.74
N GLU A 220 -19.26 -0.64 20.62
CA GLU A 220 -18.43 -1.68 21.21
C GLU A 220 -18.02 -2.72 20.16
N ILE A 221 -16.76 -3.14 20.17
CA ILE A 221 -16.25 -4.24 19.34
C ILE A 221 -15.37 -5.21 20.13
N ASP A 222 -15.45 -6.50 19.81
CA ASP A 222 -14.51 -7.56 20.25
C ASP A 222 -14.02 -8.28 19.00
N ASP A 223 -12.73 -8.15 18.68
CA ASP A 223 -12.07 -8.73 17.52
C ASP A 223 -11.16 -9.88 17.91
N MET A 224 -11.26 -10.98 17.20
CA MET A 224 -10.33 -12.10 17.26
C MET A 224 -9.68 -12.28 15.89
N THR A 225 -8.37 -12.05 15.84
CA THR A 225 -7.55 -12.09 14.63
C THR A 225 -6.65 -13.31 14.61
N GLY A 226 -6.78 -14.15 13.58
CA GLY A 226 -5.84 -15.24 13.28
C GLY A 226 -4.59 -14.71 12.57
N ILE A 227 -3.40 -15.18 12.95
CA ILE A 227 -2.14 -14.70 12.37
C ILE A 227 -1.26 -15.82 11.79
N GLY A 228 -1.76 -17.05 11.71
CA GLY A 228 -0.94 -18.21 11.34
C GLY A 228 0.05 -18.59 12.43
N PRO A 229 1.15 -19.28 12.13
CA PRO A 229 2.05 -19.89 13.11
C PRO A 229 3.08 -18.92 13.71
N PHE A 230 3.34 -17.79 13.03
CA PHE A 230 4.30 -16.78 13.41
C PHE A 230 3.73 -15.38 13.30
N SER A 231 4.22 -14.46 14.12
CA SER A 231 4.06 -13.05 13.87
C SER A 231 5.14 -12.57 12.90
N MET A 232 4.75 -11.98 11.79
CA MET A 232 5.68 -11.63 10.70
C MET A 232 6.68 -10.55 11.09
N TYR A 233 7.95 -10.81 10.84
CA TYR A 233 9.06 -9.88 11.05
C TYR A 233 9.19 -8.93 9.83
N PRO A 234 9.59 -7.65 10.02
CA PRO A 234 9.87 -6.96 11.29
C PRO A 234 8.65 -6.23 11.89
N ARG A 235 7.47 -6.33 11.30
CA ARG A 235 6.31 -5.45 11.57
C ARG A 235 5.31 -5.96 12.60
N THR A 236 5.26 -7.23 12.86
CA THR A 236 4.21 -7.94 13.62
C THR A 236 2.86 -8.08 12.89
N SER A 237 2.30 -9.27 12.95
CA SER A 237 0.95 -9.55 12.42
C SER A 237 -0.17 -8.98 13.31
N ALA A 238 0.11 -8.63 14.56
CA ALA A 238 -0.86 -8.03 15.48
C ALA A 238 -1.34 -6.64 15.03
N ILE A 239 -0.69 -6.04 14.02
CA ILE A 239 -1.10 -4.74 13.48
C ILE A 239 -2.47 -4.78 12.80
N GLU A 240 -2.89 -5.92 12.23
CA GLU A 240 -4.24 -6.08 11.67
C GLU A 240 -5.29 -5.80 12.75
N CYS A 241 -5.25 -6.54 13.87
CA CYS A 241 -6.13 -6.33 15.02
C CYS A 241 -6.02 -4.89 15.55
N ASN A 242 -4.80 -4.37 15.72
CA ASN A 242 -4.59 -3.01 16.21
C ASN A 242 -5.27 -1.96 15.31
N GLN A 243 -5.22 -2.11 14.00
CA GLN A 243 -5.87 -1.21 13.05
C GLN A 243 -7.41 -1.34 13.14
N VAL A 244 -7.96 -2.55 13.26
CA VAL A 244 -9.40 -2.73 13.47
C VAL A 244 -9.87 -1.95 14.69
N LEU A 245 -9.18 -2.12 15.85
CA LEU A 245 -9.56 -1.44 17.08
C LEU A 245 -9.46 0.09 16.99
N ASN A 246 -8.45 0.60 16.30
CA ASN A 246 -8.24 2.05 16.23
C ASN A 246 -9.12 2.75 15.18
N LEU A 247 -9.50 2.07 14.12
CA LEU A 247 -10.19 2.68 12.97
C LEU A 247 -11.71 2.48 12.97
N THR A 248 -12.23 1.48 13.72
CA THR A 248 -13.68 1.28 13.84
C THR A 248 -14.32 2.52 14.46
N GLY A 249 -15.22 3.15 13.72
CA GLY A 249 -15.88 4.40 14.09
C GLY A 249 -15.05 5.68 13.86
N ALA A 250 -13.86 5.60 13.31
CA ALA A 250 -13.00 6.76 13.10
C ALA A 250 -13.64 7.91 12.28
N PRO A 251 -14.45 7.66 11.22
CA PRO A 251 -15.14 8.73 10.52
C PRO A 251 -16.12 9.52 11.37
N TYR A 252 -16.73 8.92 12.39
CA TYR A 252 -17.91 9.39 13.08
C TYR A 252 -17.63 10.07 14.41
N ALA A 253 -18.57 10.91 14.86
CA ALA A 253 -18.57 11.54 16.17
C ALA A 253 -19.13 10.58 17.24
N ILE A 254 -18.28 9.75 17.83
CA ILE A 254 -18.66 8.76 18.83
C ILE A 254 -18.02 9.12 20.18
N GLU A 255 -18.85 9.28 21.20
CA GLU A 255 -18.38 9.66 22.55
C GLU A 255 -17.96 8.45 23.39
N ASN A 256 -18.66 7.32 23.28
CA ASN A 256 -18.42 6.13 24.07
C ASN A 256 -17.97 4.98 23.18
N TYR A 257 -16.71 4.59 23.34
CA TYR A 257 -16.11 3.50 22.57
C TYR A 257 -15.43 2.49 23.48
N ARG A 258 -15.74 1.22 23.27
CA ARG A 258 -15.04 0.10 23.89
C ARG A 258 -14.57 -0.89 22.85
N ALA A 259 -13.29 -1.18 22.84
CA ALA A 259 -12.70 -2.15 21.92
C ALA A 259 -11.86 -3.17 22.67
N ARG A 260 -11.95 -4.43 22.25
CA ARG A 260 -11.12 -5.53 22.70
C ARG A 260 -10.58 -6.29 21.50
N GLY A 261 -9.28 -6.63 21.54
CA GLY A 261 -8.64 -7.45 20.52
C GLY A 261 -7.95 -8.66 21.11
N ARG A 262 -8.01 -9.77 20.41
CA ARG A 262 -7.29 -11.00 20.71
C ARG A 262 -6.60 -11.47 19.44
N VAL A 263 -5.32 -11.72 19.53
CA VAL A 263 -4.50 -12.23 18.42
C VAL A 263 -4.14 -13.68 18.73
N VAL A 264 -4.46 -14.59 17.82
CA VAL A 264 -4.32 -16.03 18.04
C VAL A 264 -3.44 -16.68 16.97
N PHE A 265 -2.60 -17.63 17.40
CA PHE A 265 -1.85 -18.47 16.48
C PHE A 265 -2.73 -19.58 15.90
N GLN A 266 -2.42 -19.97 14.67
CA GLN A 266 -3.13 -21.01 13.93
C GLN A 266 -2.13 -21.83 13.09
N ASN A 267 -2.48 -23.09 12.78
CA ASN A 267 -1.74 -23.91 11.84
C ASN A 267 -2.22 -23.70 10.39
N LYS A 268 -2.20 -22.45 9.94
CA LYS A 268 -2.51 -22.00 8.58
C LYS A 268 -1.33 -21.20 8.04
N ALA A 269 -1.35 -20.79 6.78
CA ALA A 269 -0.40 -19.82 6.25
C ALA A 269 -0.35 -18.55 7.10
N MET A 270 0.77 -17.87 7.12
CA MET A 270 0.97 -16.64 7.89
C MET A 270 0.01 -15.55 7.42
N MET A 271 -0.51 -14.75 8.35
CA MET A 271 -1.37 -13.61 8.06
C MET A 271 -0.73 -12.31 8.51
N CYS A 272 -0.73 -11.30 7.66
CA CYS A 272 -0.13 -10.02 7.96
C CYS A 272 -0.63 -8.93 7.00
N GLN A 273 0.06 -7.79 6.97
CA GLN A 273 -0.32 -6.62 6.21
C GLN A 273 -0.49 -6.95 4.71
N TYR A 274 -1.71 -6.86 4.25
CA TYR A 274 -2.11 -6.75 2.87
C TYR A 274 -2.87 -5.43 2.69
N ARG A 275 -2.93 -4.86 1.50
CA ARG A 275 -3.50 -3.54 1.16
C ARG A 275 -4.71 -3.18 2.01
N ALA A 276 -4.66 -2.03 2.70
CA ALA A 276 -5.63 -1.51 3.65
C ALA A 276 -5.65 -2.17 5.05
N VAL A 277 -4.79 -3.17 5.32
CA VAL A 277 -4.63 -3.79 6.65
C VAL A 277 -5.99 -4.03 7.33
N GLY A 278 -6.25 -3.55 8.55
CA GLY A 278 -7.53 -3.72 9.26
C GLY A 278 -8.69 -2.80 8.81
N HIS A 279 -8.48 -1.88 7.85
CA HIS A 279 -9.50 -0.92 7.42
C HIS A 279 -10.79 -1.56 6.88
N PRO A 280 -10.76 -2.60 6.00
CA PRO A 280 -11.96 -3.21 5.46
C PRO A 280 -12.88 -3.77 6.54
N ILE A 281 -12.28 -4.39 7.57
CA ILE A 281 -13.02 -4.95 8.71
C ILE A 281 -13.62 -3.83 9.56
N ALA A 282 -12.82 -2.82 9.90
CA ALA A 282 -13.25 -1.67 10.69
C ALA A 282 -14.44 -0.94 10.03
N MET A 283 -14.35 -0.70 8.72
CA MET A 283 -15.41 -0.05 7.95
C MET A 283 -16.65 -0.94 7.83
N ALA A 284 -16.50 -2.23 7.51
CA ALA A 284 -17.62 -3.15 7.36
C ALA A 284 -18.42 -3.29 8.67
N VAL A 285 -17.75 -3.41 9.81
CA VAL A 285 -18.42 -3.52 11.11
C VAL A 285 -19.14 -2.22 11.46
N CYS A 286 -18.45 -1.07 11.37
CA CYS A 286 -19.05 0.21 11.78
C CYS A 286 -20.20 0.64 10.87
N ASP A 287 -19.96 0.67 9.56
CA ASP A 287 -20.96 1.13 8.59
C ASP A 287 -22.11 0.13 8.39
N GLY A 288 -21.85 -1.18 8.57
CA GLY A 288 -22.91 -2.18 8.60
C GLY A 288 -23.86 -1.99 9.80
N LEU A 289 -23.31 -1.79 11.00
CA LEU A 289 -24.11 -1.49 12.20
C LEU A 289 -24.89 -0.16 12.08
N LEU A 290 -24.28 0.84 11.43
CA LEU A 290 -24.94 2.13 11.19
C LEU A 290 -26.13 1.98 10.23
N ASP A 291 -25.97 1.19 9.16
CA ASP A 291 -27.06 0.91 8.22
C ASP A 291 -28.18 0.07 8.86
N ASP A 292 -27.85 -0.90 9.73
CA ASP A 292 -28.85 -1.66 10.50
C ASP A 292 -29.64 -0.75 11.44
N ALA A 293 -28.96 0.16 12.14
CA ALA A 293 -29.61 1.16 12.99
C ALA A 293 -30.53 2.08 12.18
N GLY A 294 -30.08 2.53 10.99
CA GLY A 294 -30.89 3.32 10.07
C GLY A 294 -32.14 2.59 9.61
N ARG A 295 -32.02 1.32 9.22
CA ARG A 295 -33.17 0.46 8.86
C ARG A 295 -34.18 0.34 10.01
N ALA A 296 -33.69 0.10 11.23
CA ALA A 296 -34.53 -0.02 12.42
C ALA A 296 -35.30 1.27 12.76
N LEU A 297 -34.72 2.43 12.47
CA LEU A 297 -35.32 3.76 12.70
C LEU A 297 -36.08 4.30 11.48
N GLY A 298 -36.01 3.67 10.32
CA GLY A 298 -36.56 4.17 9.05
C GLY A 298 -35.83 5.42 8.53
N ILE A 299 -34.55 5.56 8.81
CA ILE A 299 -33.69 6.68 8.37
C ILE A 299 -32.82 6.21 7.21
N ASP A 300 -32.74 7.02 6.14
CA ASP A 300 -31.88 6.73 4.98
C ASP A 300 -30.40 6.59 5.38
N PRO A 301 -29.64 5.64 4.84
CA PRO A 301 -28.23 5.43 5.14
C PRO A 301 -27.35 6.67 4.95
N VAL A 302 -27.64 7.51 3.96
CA VAL A 302 -26.89 8.77 3.74
C VAL A 302 -27.21 9.77 4.86
N ASP A 303 -28.47 9.85 5.29
CA ASP A 303 -28.87 10.74 6.39
C ASP A 303 -28.31 10.26 7.73
N MET A 304 -28.19 8.95 7.95
CA MET A 304 -27.47 8.39 9.10
C MET A 304 -26.03 8.89 9.13
N ARG A 305 -25.34 8.88 7.98
CA ARG A 305 -23.97 9.40 7.88
C ARG A 305 -23.90 10.90 8.11
N ARG A 306 -24.74 11.69 7.46
CA ARG A 306 -24.83 13.15 7.64
C ARG A 306 -24.98 13.58 9.10
N ARG A 307 -25.76 12.83 9.90
CA ARG A 307 -26.01 13.12 11.32
C ARG A 307 -24.81 12.79 12.21
N ASN A 308 -23.98 11.84 11.80
CA ASN A 308 -22.91 11.29 12.63
C ASN A 308 -21.50 11.69 12.20
N LEU A 309 -21.32 12.17 10.97
CA LEU A 309 -20.05 12.76 10.53
C LEU A 309 -19.82 14.10 11.24
N PRO A 310 -18.61 14.37 11.75
CA PRO A 310 -18.26 15.69 12.28
C PRO A 310 -18.16 16.71 11.16
N PRO A 311 -18.49 18.00 11.42
CA PRO A 311 -18.29 19.08 10.45
C PRO A 311 -16.83 19.14 9.96
N ASP A 312 -16.62 19.41 8.66
CA ASP A 312 -15.28 19.42 8.06
C ASP A 312 -14.37 20.52 8.62
N ASP A 313 -14.92 21.59 9.18
CA ASP A 313 -14.20 22.66 9.87
C ASP A 313 -13.90 22.38 11.35
N SER A 314 -14.34 21.23 11.87
CA SER A 314 -14.11 20.82 13.27
C SER A 314 -12.77 20.11 13.49
N TYR A 315 -11.99 19.86 12.45
CA TYR A 315 -10.66 19.27 12.57
C TYR A 315 -9.60 20.34 12.94
N PRO A 316 -8.58 19.99 13.77
CA PRO A 316 -8.24 18.66 14.30
C PRO A 316 -9.13 18.22 15.46
N ARG A 317 -9.40 16.91 15.51
CA ARG A 317 -10.17 16.28 16.59
C ARG A 317 -9.65 14.87 16.93
N ALA A 318 -10.02 14.37 18.12
CA ALA A 318 -9.79 12.98 18.44
C ALA A 318 -10.89 12.08 17.85
N SER A 319 -10.50 10.91 17.29
CA SER A 319 -11.43 9.83 16.98
C SER A 319 -11.92 9.15 18.27
N ALA A 320 -12.88 8.23 18.16
CA ALA A 320 -13.36 7.42 19.27
C ALA A 320 -12.24 6.63 19.99
N SER A 321 -11.23 6.18 19.26
CA SER A 321 -10.04 5.49 19.79
C SER A 321 -8.96 6.44 20.34
N GLY A 322 -9.14 7.76 20.21
CA GLY A 322 -8.19 8.77 20.67
C GLY A 322 -7.12 9.17 19.63
N MET A 323 -7.20 8.70 18.38
CA MET A 323 -6.29 9.17 17.32
C MET A 323 -6.59 10.62 16.95
N LYS A 324 -5.54 11.44 16.79
CA LYS A 324 -5.67 12.79 16.26
C LYS A 324 -5.94 12.73 14.77
N LEU A 325 -7.15 13.14 14.35
CA LEU A 325 -7.54 13.31 12.96
C LEU A 325 -7.42 14.78 12.57
N ASP A 326 -6.85 15.07 11.42
CA ASP A 326 -6.66 16.44 10.90
C ASP A 326 -6.82 16.46 9.37
N ASP A 327 -7.15 17.63 8.83
CA ASP A 327 -7.27 17.90 7.40
C ASP A 327 -8.19 16.90 6.65
N LEU A 328 -9.38 16.59 7.21
CA LEU A 328 -10.38 15.71 6.60
C LEU A 328 -11.59 16.48 6.08
N SER A 329 -12.27 15.90 5.08
CA SER A 329 -13.41 16.48 4.34
C SER A 329 -14.55 15.45 4.20
N GLN A 330 -15.00 14.87 5.31
CA GLN A 330 -15.97 13.76 5.31
C GLN A 330 -17.31 14.15 4.69
N HIS A 331 -17.88 15.32 5.07
CA HIS A 331 -19.12 15.82 4.49
C HIS A 331 -18.97 16.15 3.01
N ALA A 332 -17.87 16.83 2.62
CA ALA A 332 -17.63 17.18 1.22
C ALA A 332 -17.51 15.93 0.33
N CYS A 333 -16.86 14.88 0.81
CA CYS A 333 -16.79 13.60 0.09
C CYS A 333 -18.16 12.94 -0.03
N LEU A 334 -18.95 12.87 1.04
CA LEU A 334 -20.29 12.28 1.02
C LEU A 334 -21.24 13.04 0.07
N GLU A 335 -21.28 14.37 0.14
CA GLU A 335 -22.16 15.16 -0.72
C GLU A 335 -21.74 15.08 -2.19
N LYS A 336 -20.44 15.05 -2.48
CA LYS A 336 -19.95 14.83 -3.84
C LYS A 336 -20.31 13.43 -4.35
N LEU A 337 -20.24 12.40 -3.50
CA LEU A 337 -20.68 11.04 -3.83
C LEU A 337 -22.18 11.03 -4.20
N VAL A 338 -23.03 11.61 -3.37
CA VAL A 338 -24.47 11.72 -3.63
C VAL A 338 -24.77 12.43 -4.95
N GLN A 339 -23.99 13.47 -5.27
CA GLN A 339 -24.11 14.22 -6.51
C GLN A 339 -23.73 13.40 -7.74
N ILE A 340 -22.53 12.76 -7.74
CA ILE A 340 -22.01 12.07 -8.93
C ILE A 340 -22.78 10.78 -9.26
N MET A 341 -23.42 10.16 -8.26
CA MET A 341 -24.25 8.97 -8.48
C MET A 341 -25.70 9.31 -8.85
N ASP A 342 -26.11 10.56 -8.77
CA ASP A 342 -27.51 10.99 -8.89
C ASP A 342 -28.43 10.15 -7.99
N LEU A 343 -28.17 10.18 -6.68
CA LEU A 343 -28.84 9.31 -5.71
C LEU A 343 -30.37 9.30 -5.81
N PRO A 344 -31.06 10.46 -6.03
CA PRO A 344 -32.51 10.44 -6.22
C PRO A 344 -32.97 9.57 -7.40
N ALA A 345 -32.28 9.66 -8.54
CA ALA A 345 -32.59 8.83 -9.71
C ALA A 345 -32.30 7.33 -9.43
N ARG A 346 -31.20 7.01 -8.77
CA ARG A 346 -30.89 5.61 -8.38
C ARG A 346 -31.91 5.03 -7.42
N ARG A 347 -32.39 5.80 -6.43
CA ARG A 347 -33.46 5.36 -5.51
C ARG A 347 -34.77 5.13 -6.23
N ALA A 348 -35.15 5.97 -7.19
CA ALA A 348 -36.35 5.78 -7.99
C ALA A 348 -36.26 4.53 -8.87
N GLU A 349 -35.11 4.30 -9.53
CA GLU A 349 -34.84 3.09 -10.30
C GLU A 349 -34.86 1.84 -9.43
N GLN A 350 -34.23 1.86 -8.27
CA GLN A 350 -34.24 0.76 -7.30
C GLN A 350 -35.66 0.39 -6.88
N ALA A 351 -36.51 1.37 -6.59
CA ALA A 351 -37.91 1.13 -6.22
C ALA A 351 -38.70 0.45 -7.36
N ALA A 352 -38.55 0.96 -8.59
CA ALA A 352 -39.21 0.38 -9.76
C ALA A 352 -38.76 -1.06 -10.05
N LEU A 353 -37.46 -1.34 -9.93
CA LEU A 353 -36.87 -2.66 -10.10
C LEU A 353 -37.36 -3.65 -9.03
N ARG A 354 -37.45 -3.20 -7.77
CA ARG A 354 -38.02 -4.03 -6.68
C ARG A 354 -39.49 -4.40 -6.92
N GLU A 355 -40.30 -3.47 -7.44
CA GLU A 355 -41.67 -3.76 -7.85
C GLU A 355 -41.73 -4.80 -9.00
N ALA A 356 -40.71 -4.82 -9.86
CA ALA A 356 -40.56 -5.80 -10.93
C ALA A 356 -39.94 -7.14 -10.48
N GLY A 357 -39.63 -7.31 -9.19
CA GLY A 357 -39.04 -8.52 -8.63
C GLY A 357 -37.52 -8.62 -8.77
N VAL A 358 -36.82 -7.51 -9.12
CA VAL A 358 -35.36 -7.44 -9.17
C VAL A 358 -34.82 -6.92 -7.84
N HIS A 359 -33.99 -7.72 -7.18
CA HIS A 359 -33.44 -7.38 -5.86
C HIS A 359 -32.21 -6.49 -6.00
N ARG A 360 -32.44 -5.21 -6.32
CA ARG A 360 -31.42 -4.17 -6.39
C ARG A 360 -31.13 -3.57 -5.00
N GLY A 361 -29.83 -3.47 -4.62
CA GLY A 361 -29.40 -2.85 -3.39
C GLY A 361 -28.36 -1.75 -3.62
N ILE A 362 -28.38 -0.73 -2.77
CA ILE A 362 -27.41 0.39 -2.77
C ILE A 362 -26.84 0.53 -1.37
N GLY A 363 -25.52 0.40 -1.24
CA GLY A 363 -24.81 0.50 0.03
C GLY A 363 -23.78 1.63 0.03
N PHE A 364 -23.52 2.17 1.21
CA PHE A 364 -22.62 3.31 1.41
C PHE A 364 -21.57 3.00 2.48
N VAL A 365 -20.45 3.70 2.41
CA VAL A 365 -19.43 3.73 3.46
C VAL A 365 -18.78 5.11 3.52
N SER A 366 -18.48 5.57 4.73
CA SER A 366 -17.54 6.66 4.98
C SER A 366 -16.26 6.08 5.54
N MET A 367 -15.11 6.52 5.04
CA MET A 367 -13.84 5.89 5.38
C MET A 367 -12.77 6.88 5.82
N VAL A 368 -11.82 6.38 6.60
CA VAL A 368 -10.55 7.01 6.93
C VAL A 368 -9.44 6.01 6.66
N GLU A 369 -8.42 6.41 5.93
CA GLU A 369 -7.21 5.61 5.67
C GLU A 369 -6.02 6.21 6.42
N VAL A 370 -5.24 5.33 7.05
CA VAL A 370 -3.95 5.67 7.66
C VAL A 370 -2.89 5.80 6.58
N THR A 371 -2.30 6.99 6.45
CA THR A 371 -1.26 7.28 5.46
C THR A 371 -0.06 8.00 6.09
N ASN A 372 1.06 8.08 5.38
CA ASN A 372 2.24 8.84 5.77
C ASN A 372 2.63 8.71 7.26
N PRO A 373 2.94 7.48 7.74
CA PRO A 373 3.20 7.26 9.16
C PRO A 373 4.46 8.00 9.63
N SER A 374 4.40 8.54 10.85
CA SER A 374 5.56 9.15 11.50
C SER A 374 6.58 8.10 11.95
N PRO A 375 7.84 8.47 12.20
CA PRO A 375 8.85 7.56 12.74
C PRO A 375 8.47 6.88 14.06
N MET A 376 7.57 7.48 14.82
CA MET A 376 7.10 6.91 16.09
C MET A 376 6.23 5.67 15.90
N PHE A 377 5.62 5.47 14.74
CA PHE A 377 4.67 4.36 14.54
C PHE A 377 5.30 2.98 14.81
N TYR A 378 6.39 2.67 14.13
CA TYR A 378 7.15 1.45 14.39
C TYR A 378 8.31 1.64 15.37
N GLY A 379 8.90 2.83 15.41
CA GLY A 379 10.04 3.15 16.27
C GLY A 379 9.74 3.02 17.76
N ILE A 380 8.52 3.31 18.20
CA ILE A 380 8.10 3.12 19.59
C ILE A 380 8.14 1.63 20.01
N GLY A 381 7.98 0.71 19.07
CA GLY A 381 8.08 -0.74 19.29
C GLY A 381 9.46 -1.32 18.98
N GLY A 382 10.43 -0.50 18.60
CA GLY A 382 11.80 -0.92 18.30
C GLY A 382 11.98 -1.69 16.97
N ALA A 383 11.01 -1.63 16.06
CA ALA A 383 11.15 -2.26 14.75
C ALA A 383 12.19 -1.50 13.88
N PRO A 384 13.09 -2.18 13.17
CA PRO A 384 14.06 -1.57 12.29
C PRO A 384 13.41 -1.13 10.96
N ILE A 385 12.46 -0.19 11.02
CA ILE A 385 11.69 0.30 9.88
C ILE A 385 11.81 1.81 9.82
N ALA A 386 12.44 2.33 8.74
CA ALA A 386 12.53 3.76 8.51
C ALA A 386 11.16 4.33 8.09
N SER A 387 10.74 5.42 8.74
CA SER A 387 9.53 6.17 8.40
C SER A 387 9.87 7.57 7.87
N GLN A 388 11.05 7.75 7.31
CA GLN A 388 11.47 8.89 6.53
C GLN A 388 11.87 8.45 5.14
N ASP A 389 11.88 9.37 4.16
CA ASP A 389 12.43 9.13 2.85
C ASP A 389 13.33 10.26 2.41
N GLY A 390 14.31 9.91 1.58
CA GLY A 390 15.26 10.83 0.99
C GLY A 390 15.07 10.98 -0.51
N ALA A 391 15.48 12.14 -1.01
CA ALA A 391 15.57 12.42 -2.43
C ALA A 391 16.86 13.18 -2.76
N VAL A 392 17.46 12.83 -3.88
CA VAL A 392 18.59 13.55 -4.51
C VAL A 392 18.11 14.11 -5.84
N VAL A 393 18.44 15.35 -6.12
CA VAL A 393 18.21 15.97 -7.43
C VAL A 393 19.52 16.57 -7.92
N ARG A 394 19.92 16.21 -9.14
CA ARG A 394 21.15 16.70 -9.79
C ARG A 394 20.83 17.25 -11.17
N LEU A 395 21.37 18.40 -11.49
CA LEU A 395 21.35 18.97 -12.84
C LEU A 395 22.55 18.43 -13.63
N ASP A 396 22.30 17.80 -14.76
CA ASP A 396 23.33 17.31 -15.67
C ASP A 396 23.81 18.42 -16.63
N ALA A 397 24.99 18.25 -17.21
CA ALA A 397 25.56 19.21 -18.14
C ALA A 397 24.73 19.45 -19.43
N GLY A 398 23.76 18.59 -19.69
CA GLY A 398 22.78 18.73 -20.79
C GLY A 398 21.55 19.55 -20.43
N GLY A 399 21.39 19.98 -19.18
CA GLY A 399 20.19 20.69 -18.71
C GLY A 399 19.05 19.77 -18.23
N SER A 400 19.28 18.45 -18.23
CA SER A 400 18.33 17.45 -17.73
C SER A 400 18.51 17.23 -16.23
N LEU A 401 17.47 16.75 -15.55
CA LEU A 401 17.55 16.34 -14.17
C LEU A 401 17.75 14.83 -14.02
N HIS A 402 18.67 14.46 -13.15
CA HIS A 402 18.76 13.11 -12.63
C HIS A 402 18.34 13.12 -11.16
N VAL A 403 17.30 12.34 -10.85
CA VAL A 403 16.76 12.25 -9.50
C VAL A 403 16.84 10.83 -8.98
N ALA A 404 17.11 10.70 -7.67
CA ALA A 404 17.09 9.41 -6.99
C ALA A 404 16.24 9.52 -5.72
N SER A 405 15.51 8.46 -5.38
CA SER A 405 14.67 8.43 -4.19
C SER A 405 14.68 7.07 -3.53
N SER A 406 14.57 7.06 -2.19
CA SER A 406 14.44 5.85 -1.38
C SER A 406 13.07 5.16 -1.48
N ILE A 407 12.04 5.83 -2.03
CA ILE A 407 10.77 5.14 -2.31
C ILE A 407 10.89 4.27 -3.56
N THR A 408 10.18 3.14 -3.58
CA THR A 408 10.31 2.13 -4.63
C THR A 408 9.14 2.16 -5.61
N GLU A 409 9.42 1.88 -6.89
CA GLU A 409 8.42 1.62 -7.92
C GLU A 409 7.97 0.16 -7.82
N GLN A 410 6.67 -0.06 -7.69
CA GLN A 410 6.04 -1.40 -7.57
C GLN A 410 4.90 -1.59 -8.58
N GLY A 411 4.80 -0.71 -9.58
CA GLY A 411 3.74 -0.66 -10.55
C GLY A 411 2.72 0.49 -10.34
N GLN A 412 2.81 1.21 -9.22
CA GLN A 412 1.87 2.28 -8.85
C GLN A 412 2.18 3.64 -9.49
N GLY A 413 3.32 3.80 -10.18
CA GLY A 413 3.68 5.04 -10.87
C GLY A 413 4.51 6.03 -10.05
N THR A 414 5.25 5.57 -9.06
CA THR A 414 6.17 6.40 -8.25
C THR A 414 7.15 7.19 -9.13
N ASN A 415 7.78 6.53 -10.10
CA ASN A 415 8.73 7.19 -10.99
C ASN A 415 8.10 8.35 -11.78
N ALA A 416 6.84 8.20 -12.18
CA ALA A 416 6.10 9.24 -12.89
C ALA A 416 5.86 10.47 -12.01
N ILE A 417 5.37 10.27 -10.77
CA ILE A 417 5.10 11.40 -9.87
C ILE A 417 6.37 12.12 -9.43
N LEU A 418 7.48 11.39 -9.21
CA LEU A 418 8.77 12.01 -8.88
C LEU A 418 9.29 12.88 -10.02
N ALA A 419 9.21 12.38 -11.27
CA ALA A 419 9.55 13.17 -12.44
C ALA A 419 8.65 14.40 -12.60
N GLN A 420 7.36 14.24 -12.30
CA GLN A 420 6.36 15.30 -12.37
C GLN A 420 6.62 16.42 -11.35
N ILE A 421 6.96 16.04 -10.12
CA ILE A 421 7.30 16.98 -9.04
C ILE A 421 8.61 17.74 -9.37
N ALA A 422 9.68 17.00 -9.70
CA ALA A 422 10.97 17.62 -9.99
C ALA A 422 10.91 18.51 -11.25
N GLY A 423 10.27 18.03 -12.31
CA GLY A 423 10.06 18.79 -13.54
C GLY A 423 9.22 20.04 -13.32
N GLY A 424 8.15 19.94 -12.52
CA GLY A 424 7.29 21.08 -12.16
C GLY A 424 8.05 22.19 -11.43
N VAL A 425 8.90 21.83 -10.46
CA VAL A 425 9.74 22.81 -9.73
C VAL A 425 10.73 23.50 -10.65
N PHE A 426 11.35 22.78 -11.57
CA PHE A 426 12.34 23.31 -12.51
C PHE A 426 11.72 23.92 -13.78
N GLY A 427 10.41 23.75 -13.99
CA GLY A 427 9.76 24.20 -15.22
C GLY A 427 10.31 23.50 -16.47
N ILE A 428 10.69 22.22 -16.37
CA ILE A 428 11.11 21.36 -17.48
C ILE A 428 10.11 20.21 -17.66
N SER A 429 10.15 19.57 -18.84
CA SER A 429 9.30 18.41 -19.11
C SER A 429 9.64 17.26 -18.14
N PRO A 430 8.65 16.56 -17.57
CA PRO A 430 8.90 15.30 -16.85
C PRO A 430 9.64 14.25 -17.68
N GLY A 431 9.56 14.31 -19.02
CA GLY A 431 10.34 13.46 -19.93
C GLY A 431 11.85 13.72 -19.91
N ASP A 432 12.28 14.90 -19.46
CA ASP A 432 13.70 15.27 -19.30
C ASP A 432 14.23 14.98 -17.89
N VAL A 433 13.42 14.32 -17.05
CA VAL A 433 13.78 13.90 -15.70
C VAL A 433 14.05 12.40 -15.68
N ARG A 434 15.30 12.02 -15.45
CA ARG A 434 15.68 10.61 -15.26
C ARG A 434 15.53 10.23 -13.78
N VAL A 435 14.66 9.25 -13.50
CA VAL A 435 14.40 8.77 -12.15
C VAL A 435 15.14 7.46 -11.88
N THR A 436 15.74 7.35 -10.69
CA THR A 436 16.36 6.14 -10.15
C THR A 436 15.74 5.82 -8.79
N THR A 437 15.24 4.58 -8.63
CA THR A 437 14.70 4.03 -7.38
C THR A 437 15.15 2.58 -7.22
N GLY A 438 15.02 2.00 -6.04
CA GLY A 438 15.20 0.57 -5.81
C GLY A 438 16.65 0.05 -5.95
N ASP A 439 17.66 0.83 -5.58
CA ASP A 439 19.04 0.38 -5.55
C ASP A 439 19.77 1.06 -4.38
N THR A 440 20.05 0.31 -3.32
CA THR A 440 20.57 0.84 -2.06
C THR A 440 21.91 1.56 -2.17
N ASP A 441 22.73 1.24 -3.17
CA ASP A 441 24.00 1.95 -3.42
C ASP A 441 23.81 3.34 -4.04
N THR A 442 22.64 3.62 -4.64
CA THR A 442 22.44 4.83 -5.46
C THR A 442 21.37 5.77 -4.93
N VAL A 443 20.50 5.28 -4.04
CA VAL A 443 19.42 6.08 -3.45
C VAL A 443 19.75 6.51 -2.02
N PRO A 444 19.20 7.62 -1.52
CA PRO A 444 19.32 7.97 -0.11
C PRO A 444 18.69 6.92 0.80
N TYR A 445 19.18 6.82 2.03
CA TYR A 445 18.55 5.94 3.02
C TYR A 445 17.11 6.33 3.31
N GLY A 446 16.21 5.33 3.34
CA GLY A 446 14.78 5.57 3.58
C GLY A 446 13.99 4.27 3.77
N GLY A 447 12.68 4.37 3.89
CA GLY A 447 11.81 3.27 4.27
C GLY A 447 11.09 2.57 3.14
N GLY A 448 11.27 2.97 1.88
CA GLY A 448 10.55 2.37 0.74
C GLY A 448 9.06 2.71 0.70
N THR A 449 8.30 2.00 -0.14
CA THR A 449 6.87 2.25 -0.36
C THR A 449 5.98 1.29 0.44
N TRP A 450 5.26 1.81 1.43
CA TRP A 450 4.26 1.11 2.25
C TRP A 450 3.33 2.12 2.91
N ALA A 451 2.15 1.71 3.41
CA ALA A 451 1.17 2.58 4.10
C ALA A 451 0.87 3.88 3.32
N SER A 452 0.66 3.77 2.03
CA SER A 452 0.28 4.88 1.12
C SER A 452 1.16 6.14 1.24
N ARG A 453 2.48 5.98 1.51
CA ARG A 453 3.39 7.10 1.85
C ARG A 453 4.20 7.66 0.68
N GLY A 454 4.15 7.02 -0.49
CA GLY A 454 5.03 7.36 -1.61
C GLY A 454 4.94 8.82 -2.04
N ALA A 455 3.73 9.34 -2.27
CA ALA A 455 3.51 10.74 -2.65
C ALA A 455 3.75 11.70 -1.48
N GLY A 456 3.21 11.39 -0.29
CA GLY A 456 3.23 12.32 0.84
C GLY A 456 4.60 12.48 1.50
N ILE A 457 5.37 11.40 1.65
CA ILE A 457 6.72 11.47 2.26
C ILE A 457 7.79 11.59 1.18
N GLY A 458 7.84 10.66 0.22
CA GLY A 458 8.86 10.68 -0.83
C GLY A 458 8.68 11.83 -1.82
N GLY A 459 7.44 12.16 -2.18
CA GLY A 459 7.13 13.31 -3.03
C GLY A 459 7.50 14.64 -2.37
N GLU A 460 7.25 14.79 -1.06
CA GLU A 460 7.67 15.99 -0.31
C GLU A 460 9.21 16.10 -0.24
N ALA A 461 9.92 14.98 0.02
CA ALA A 461 11.38 14.98 -0.01
C ALA A 461 11.93 15.40 -1.40
N MET A 462 11.29 14.93 -2.48
CA MET A 462 11.62 15.31 -3.86
C MET A 462 11.36 16.80 -4.11
N LEU A 463 10.21 17.32 -3.67
CA LEU A 463 9.89 18.74 -3.77
C LEU A 463 10.95 19.61 -3.08
N GLN A 464 11.31 19.25 -1.85
CA GLN A 464 12.32 19.99 -1.07
C GLN A 464 13.70 19.93 -1.71
N ALA A 465 14.11 18.76 -2.24
CA ALA A 465 15.41 18.61 -2.90
C ALA A 465 15.46 19.41 -4.22
N ALA A 466 14.37 19.36 -5.01
CA ALA A 466 14.27 20.13 -6.25
C ALA A 466 14.29 21.65 -5.99
N HIS A 467 13.60 22.12 -4.97
CA HIS A 467 13.66 23.55 -4.58
C HIS A 467 15.05 23.98 -4.12
N ALA A 468 15.72 23.14 -3.32
CA ALA A 468 17.07 23.44 -2.86
C ALA A 468 18.05 23.56 -4.04
N LEU A 469 18.00 22.62 -4.98
CA LEU A 469 18.83 22.67 -6.19
C LEU A 469 18.46 23.87 -7.06
N LYS A 470 17.17 24.18 -7.23
CA LYS A 470 16.74 25.35 -8.00
C LYS A 470 17.32 26.65 -7.41
N GLY A 471 17.30 26.80 -6.10
CA GLY A 471 17.94 27.94 -5.42
C GLY A 471 19.42 28.05 -5.74
N GLN A 472 20.18 26.95 -5.60
CA GLN A 472 21.61 26.89 -5.93
C GLN A 472 21.88 27.27 -7.40
N VAL A 473 21.05 26.79 -8.33
CA VAL A 473 21.18 27.14 -9.76
C VAL A 473 20.91 28.62 -10.00
N LEU A 474 19.89 29.20 -9.35
CA LEU A 474 19.57 30.62 -9.47
C LEU A 474 20.64 31.51 -8.83
N ASP A 475 21.28 31.09 -7.73
CA ASP A 475 22.41 31.79 -7.13
C ASP A 475 23.61 31.87 -8.11
N VAL A 476 23.91 30.77 -8.81
CA VAL A 476 24.94 30.76 -9.85
C VAL A 476 24.55 31.67 -11.04
N ALA A 477 23.28 31.57 -11.47
CA ALA A 477 22.77 32.40 -12.56
C ALA A 477 22.84 33.90 -12.22
N ALA A 478 22.51 34.27 -10.96
CA ALA A 478 22.57 35.64 -10.48
C ALA A 478 23.97 36.24 -10.60
N VAL A 479 24.98 35.48 -10.22
CA VAL A 479 26.40 35.91 -10.36
C VAL A 479 26.78 36.07 -11.84
N LEU A 480 26.44 35.11 -12.68
CA LEU A 480 26.78 35.11 -14.12
C LEU A 480 26.08 36.26 -14.89
N LEU A 481 24.83 36.52 -14.54
CA LEU A 481 23.98 37.51 -15.20
C LEU A 481 24.06 38.91 -14.55
N GLN A 482 24.80 39.05 -13.44
CA GLN A 482 24.86 40.25 -12.63
C GLN A 482 23.46 40.74 -12.24
N ALA A 483 22.59 39.82 -11.79
CA ALA A 483 21.22 40.04 -11.40
C ALA A 483 20.98 39.59 -9.96
N ASP A 484 19.86 39.97 -9.37
CA ASP A 484 19.42 39.41 -8.08
C ASP A 484 18.76 38.05 -8.30
N ALA A 485 19.12 37.04 -7.51
CA ALA A 485 18.54 35.69 -7.61
C ALA A 485 17.01 35.68 -7.44
N GLU A 486 16.46 36.57 -6.63
CA GLU A 486 15.00 36.72 -6.43
C GLU A 486 14.27 37.25 -7.67
N THR A 487 14.99 37.91 -8.59
CA THR A 487 14.45 38.39 -9.88
C THR A 487 14.50 37.34 -10.99
N LEU A 488 15.08 36.18 -10.73
CA LEU A 488 15.25 35.10 -11.70
C LEU A 488 14.31 33.91 -11.38
N ASP A 489 13.94 33.18 -12.42
CA ASP A 489 13.21 31.92 -12.34
C ASP A 489 13.74 30.94 -13.40
N ILE A 490 13.33 29.67 -13.33
CA ILE A 490 13.62 28.66 -14.35
C ILE A 490 12.31 28.27 -15.01
N ARG A 491 12.22 28.39 -16.34
CA ARG A 491 11.06 27.99 -17.15
C ARG A 491 11.52 27.39 -18.49
N ASN A 492 10.92 26.27 -18.91
CA ASN A 492 11.23 25.58 -20.16
C ASN A 492 12.73 25.31 -20.37
N GLY A 493 13.44 24.91 -19.30
CA GLY A 493 14.88 24.65 -19.38
C GLY A 493 15.75 25.91 -19.54
N ARG A 494 15.22 27.09 -19.21
CA ARG A 494 15.90 28.39 -19.30
C ARG A 494 15.80 29.17 -18.00
N VAL A 495 16.85 29.86 -17.65
CA VAL A 495 16.81 30.95 -16.66
C VAL A 495 16.12 32.14 -17.31
N VAL A 496 15.13 32.67 -16.66
CA VAL A 496 14.31 33.79 -17.16
C VAL A 496 14.14 34.85 -16.07
N ASP A 497 13.77 36.05 -16.46
CA ASP A 497 13.31 37.06 -15.49
C ASP A 497 11.99 36.58 -14.87
N ALA A 498 11.88 36.61 -13.54
CA ALA A 498 10.70 36.16 -12.80
C ALA A 498 9.46 36.95 -13.20
N ASP A 499 9.62 38.27 -13.38
CA ASP A 499 8.61 39.19 -13.90
C ASP A 499 8.75 39.27 -15.43
N GLY A 500 7.71 38.96 -16.17
CA GLY A 500 7.67 39.07 -17.63
C GLY A 500 8.25 37.88 -18.39
N GLY A 501 9.08 37.01 -17.78
CA GLY A 501 9.57 35.76 -18.38
C GLY A 501 10.59 35.93 -19.52
N ALA A 502 11.30 37.08 -19.61
CA ALA A 502 12.34 37.28 -20.62
C ALA A 502 13.48 36.27 -20.42
N GLU A 503 13.85 35.59 -21.51
CA GLU A 503 14.89 34.55 -21.48
C GLU A 503 16.27 35.18 -21.29
N ARG A 504 17.07 34.60 -20.38
CA ARG A 504 18.40 35.11 -20.03
C ARG A 504 19.53 34.13 -20.37
N MET A 505 19.34 32.83 -20.11
CA MET A 505 20.38 31.81 -20.30
C MET A 505 19.74 30.43 -20.43
N GLU A 506 20.29 29.56 -21.26
CA GLU A 506 19.97 28.14 -21.29
C GLU A 506 20.49 27.45 -20.01
N LEU A 507 19.66 26.57 -19.41
CA LEU A 507 20.06 25.80 -18.24
C LEU A 507 21.27 24.88 -18.54
N ALA A 508 21.31 24.33 -19.76
CA ALA A 508 22.43 23.53 -20.23
C ALA A 508 23.74 24.32 -20.32
N ASP A 509 23.70 25.59 -20.75
CA ASP A 509 24.90 26.42 -20.84
C ASP A 509 25.44 26.79 -19.46
N LEU A 510 24.55 27.10 -18.50
CA LEU A 510 24.91 27.29 -17.12
C LEU A 510 25.59 26.03 -16.55
N ALA A 511 24.96 24.87 -16.74
CA ALA A 511 25.50 23.61 -16.21
C ALA A 511 26.87 23.25 -16.83
N ARG A 512 27.04 23.44 -18.16
CA ARG A 512 28.32 23.22 -18.84
C ARG A 512 29.41 24.16 -18.33
N LEU A 513 29.08 25.43 -18.08
CA LEU A 513 30.02 26.41 -17.53
C LEU A 513 30.49 25.94 -16.13
N VAL A 514 29.56 25.54 -15.28
CA VAL A 514 29.89 25.04 -13.94
C VAL A 514 30.78 23.78 -14.00
N TYR A 515 30.42 22.79 -14.84
CA TYR A 515 31.14 21.52 -14.87
C TYR A 515 32.47 21.56 -15.63
N TYR A 516 32.57 22.34 -16.71
CA TYR A 516 33.71 22.25 -17.64
C TYR A 516 34.54 23.51 -17.73
N ARG A 517 34.01 24.65 -17.28
CA ARG A 517 34.65 25.95 -17.40
C ARG A 517 34.68 26.70 -16.08
N GLY A 518 34.87 25.96 -14.97
CA GLY A 518 34.92 26.53 -13.60
C GLY A 518 35.98 27.63 -13.41
N ASN A 519 36.99 27.68 -14.27
CA ASN A 519 37.98 28.77 -14.29
C ASN A 519 37.41 30.13 -14.73
N GLU A 520 36.24 30.17 -15.32
CA GLU A 520 35.53 31.40 -15.71
C GLU A 520 34.56 31.89 -14.62
N LEU A 521 34.39 31.11 -13.57
CA LEU A 521 33.59 31.47 -12.41
C LEU A 521 34.40 32.28 -11.40
N PRO A 522 33.80 33.21 -10.65
CA PRO A 522 34.46 33.89 -9.54
C PRO A 522 35.02 32.89 -8.52
N ASN A 523 36.22 33.19 -7.99
CA ASN A 523 36.96 32.28 -7.10
C ASN A 523 36.24 31.98 -5.77
N ASP A 524 35.34 32.82 -5.34
CA ASP A 524 34.52 32.69 -4.13
C ASP A 524 33.21 31.93 -4.34
N LEU A 525 32.78 31.75 -5.59
CA LEU A 525 31.59 30.98 -5.92
C LEU A 525 31.83 29.47 -5.75
N ARG A 526 30.98 28.80 -5.01
CA ARG A 526 31.00 27.35 -4.79
C ARG A 526 29.73 26.73 -5.41
N PRO A 527 29.71 26.52 -6.74
CA PRO A 527 28.53 26.02 -7.41
C PRO A 527 28.35 24.53 -7.14
N GLU A 528 27.22 24.18 -6.56
CA GLU A 528 26.78 22.79 -6.38
C GLU A 528 25.53 22.56 -7.23
N LEU A 529 25.60 21.62 -8.19
CA LEU A 529 24.45 21.26 -9.03
C LEU A 529 23.79 19.95 -8.58
N ILE A 530 23.81 19.71 -7.27
CA ILE A 530 23.20 18.56 -6.61
C ILE A 530 22.66 18.98 -5.25
N ALA A 531 21.48 18.47 -4.90
CA ALA A 531 20.88 18.66 -3.57
C ALA A 531 20.27 17.38 -3.05
N THR A 532 20.41 17.13 -1.76
CA THR A 532 19.80 16.01 -1.05
C THR A 532 18.90 16.54 0.06
N ARG A 533 17.66 16.00 0.18
CA ARG A 533 16.75 16.30 1.29
C ARG A 533 16.06 15.03 1.77
N HIS A 534 15.69 15.04 3.05
CA HIS A 534 14.89 14.01 3.68
C HIS A 534 13.63 14.63 4.27
N HIS A 535 12.53 13.91 4.17
CA HIS A 535 11.27 14.31 4.80
C HIS A 535 10.77 13.22 5.74
N ARG A 536 10.13 13.64 6.83
CA ARG A 536 9.40 12.80 7.79
C ARG A 536 8.21 13.56 8.34
N VAL A 537 7.13 12.86 8.61
CA VAL A 537 6.01 13.40 9.38
C VAL A 537 6.42 13.50 10.85
N THR A 538 6.19 14.64 11.49
CA THR A 538 6.57 14.89 12.89
C THR A 538 5.44 14.63 13.87
N ASP A 539 4.19 14.76 13.42
CA ASP A 539 3.01 14.50 14.24
C ASP A 539 2.70 13.00 14.30
N PHE A 540 2.39 12.52 15.50
CA PHE A 540 1.97 11.15 15.72
C PHE A 540 0.43 11.06 15.73
N PRO A 541 -0.15 9.99 15.18
CA PRO A 541 0.56 8.85 14.58
C PRO A 541 0.77 8.98 13.06
N PHE A 542 -0.10 9.70 12.33
CA PHE A 542 -0.20 9.64 10.86
C PHE A 542 -0.72 10.94 10.24
N VAL A 543 -0.66 10.99 8.91
CA VAL A 543 -1.57 11.77 8.08
C VAL A 543 -2.72 10.85 7.65
N PHE A 544 -3.91 11.36 7.50
CA PHE A 544 -5.09 10.56 7.13
C PHE A 544 -5.65 11.02 5.79
N THR A 545 -5.97 10.03 4.96
CA THR A 545 -6.85 10.19 3.80
C THR A 545 -8.27 9.84 4.22
N ASN A 546 -9.28 10.43 3.60
CA ASN A 546 -10.67 10.08 3.81
C ASN A 546 -11.45 10.02 2.51
N GLY A 547 -12.63 9.45 2.57
CA GLY A 547 -13.49 9.34 1.41
C GLY A 547 -14.85 8.78 1.74
N ALA A 548 -15.68 8.68 0.70
CA ALA A 548 -16.95 8.00 0.74
C ALA A 548 -17.11 7.14 -0.52
N MET A 549 -17.69 5.95 -0.38
CA MET A 549 -17.99 5.07 -1.50
C MET A 549 -19.43 4.61 -1.47
N ALA A 550 -19.97 4.29 -2.65
CA ALA A 550 -21.23 3.60 -2.80
C ALA A 550 -21.08 2.44 -3.78
N ALA A 551 -21.81 1.36 -3.52
CA ALA A 551 -21.95 0.23 -4.43
C ALA A 551 -23.42 0.00 -4.76
N GLU A 552 -23.70 -0.37 -6.00
CA GLU A 552 -24.99 -0.82 -6.49
C GLU A 552 -24.87 -2.27 -6.95
N VAL A 553 -25.74 -3.14 -6.42
CA VAL A 553 -25.70 -4.57 -6.72
C VAL A 553 -27.08 -5.10 -7.09
N GLU A 554 -27.13 -6.20 -7.85
CA GLU A 554 -28.30 -7.07 -7.99
C GLU A 554 -28.00 -8.43 -7.37
N VAL A 555 -28.93 -8.92 -6.56
CA VAL A 555 -28.86 -10.25 -5.95
C VAL A 555 -29.89 -11.15 -6.61
N ASP A 556 -29.42 -12.22 -7.24
CA ASP A 556 -30.30 -13.31 -7.70
C ASP A 556 -30.60 -14.21 -6.50
N THR A 557 -31.84 -14.15 -6.01
CA THR A 557 -32.26 -14.88 -4.81
C THR A 557 -32.49 -16.37 -5.07
N ASP A 558 -32.54 -16.82 -6.30
CA ASP A 558 -32.70 -18.24 -6.64
C ASP A 558 -31.36 -18.97 -6.72
N THR A 559 -30.30 -18.25 -7.08
CA THR A 559 -28.94 -18.79 -7.22
C THR A 559 -27.97 -18.30 -6.17
N GLY A 560 -28.28 -17.19 -5.48
CA GLY A 560 -27.39 -16.52 -4.54
C GLY A 560 -26.29 -15.68 -5.20
N PHE A 561 -26.25 -15.57 -6.52
CA PHE A 561 -25.24 -14.75 -7.21
C PHE A 561 -25.48 -13.25 -7.00
N VAL A 562 -24.37 -12.53 -6.78
CA VAL A 562 -24.33 -11.07 -6.68
C VAL A 562 -23.67 -10.50 -7.93
N LYS A 563 -24.38 -9.65 -8.64
CA LYS A 563 -23.85 -8.84 -9.74
C LYS A 563 -23.58 -7.42 -9.23
N VAL A 564 -22.34 -6.98 -9.28
CA VAL A 564 -22.00 -5.58 -9.01
C VAL A 564 -22.32 -4.76 -10.25
N ILE A 565 -23.21 -3.78 -10.12
CA ILE A 565 -23.70 -2.95 -11.23
C ILE A 565 -22.80 -1.74 -11.40
N HIS A 566 -22.47 -1.04 -10.31
CA HIS A 566 -21.63 0.15 -10.33
C HIS A 566 -20.98 0.37 -8.95
N VAL A 567 -19.79 0.98 -8.97
CA VAL A 567 -19.16 1.50 -7.75
C VAL A 567 -18.77 2.96 -7.98
N TRP A 568 -19.12 3.83 -7.05
CA TRP A 568 -18.68 5.22 -7.00
C TRP A 568 -17.74 5.40 -5.82
N ALA A 569 -16.62 6.06 -6.07
CA ALA A 569 -15.62 6.37 -5.05
C ALA A 569 -15.26 7.85 -5.11
N VAL A 570 -15.40 8.53 -3.98
CA VAL A 570 -14.92 9.89 -3.78
C VAL A 570 -13.84 9.85 -2.72
N GLU A 571 -12.65 10.32 -3.05
CA GLU A 571 -11.49 10.27 -2.19
C GLU A 571 -10.86 11.66 -2.01
N ASP A 572 -10.37 11.93 -0.81
CA ASP A 572 -9.55 13.09 -0.50
C ASP A 572 -8.16 12.64 -0.07
N CYS A 573 -7.27 12.48 -1.05
CA CYS A 573 -5.85 12.20 -0.84
C CYS A 573 -4.99 13.47 -0.74
N GLY A 574 -5.57 14.58 -0.33
CA GLY A 574 -4.92 15.89 -0.31
C GLY A 574 -4.69 16.42 -1.71
N ARG A 575 -3.50 16.95 -1.99
CA ARG A 575 -3.17 17.40 -3.34
C ARG A 575 -2.99 16.25 -4.29
N VAL A 576 -3.75 16.24 -5.37
CA VAL A 576 -3.62 15.27 -6.45
C VAL A 576 -2.43 15.63 -7.34
N ILE A 577 -1.40 14.80 -7.36
CA ILE A 577 -0.18 15.02 -8.17
C ILE A 577 -0.42 14.63 -9.63
N ASN A 578 -1.06 13.47 -9.84
CA ASN A 578 -1.42 12.98 -11.16
C ASN A 578 -2.80 12.30 -11.10
N PRO A 579 -3.85 12.96 -11.56
CA PRO A 579 -5.21 12.43 -11.47
C PRO A 579 -5.39 11.09 -12.18
N LEU A 580 -4.74 10.88 -13.34
CA LEU A 580 -4.81 9.60 -14.06
C LEU A 580 -4.31 8.43 -13.19
N LEU A 581 -3.18 8.62 -12.48
CA LEU A 581 -2.60 7.57 -11.65
C LEU A 581 -3.40 7.35 -10.36
N VAL A 582 -3.95 8.41 -9.78
CA VAL A 582 -4.81 8.28 -8.58
C VAL A 582 -6.10 7.55 -8.92
N ASP A 583 -6.76 7.89 -10.03
CA ASP A 583 -7.96 7.20 -10.50
C ASP A 583 -7.72 5.70 -10.66
N GLU A 584 -6.65 5.31 -11.34
CA GLU A 584 -6.32 3.90 -11.56
C GLU A 584 -5.93 3.19 -10.26
N GLN A 585 -5.30 3.91 -9.33
CA GLN A 585 -4.98 3.38 -8.01
C GLN A 585 -6.25 3.08 -7.21
N VAL A 586 -7.24 3.97 -7.22
CA VAL A 586 -8.53 3.78 -6.56
C VAL A 586 -9.30 2.63 -7.21
N ARG A 587 -9.41 2.61 -8.56
CA ARG A 587 -10.07 1.52 -9.30
C ARG A 587 -9.46 0.16 -8.98
N GLY A 588 -8.12 0.04 -9.03
CA GLY A 588 -7.43 -1.19 -8.68
C GLY A 588 -7.63 -1.61 -7.22
N GLY A 589 -7.80 -0.64 -6.31
CA GLY A 589 -8.16 -0.91 -4.92
C GLY A 589 -9.59 -1.44 -4.77
N VAL A 590 -10.55 -0.84 -5.47
CA VAL A 590 -11.96 -1.28 -5.49
C VAL A 590 -12.07 -2.71 -6.01
N VAL A 591 -11.37 -3.06 -7.09
CA VAL A 591 -11.39 -4.44 -7.64
C VAL A 591 -10.90 -5.46 -6.61
N GLN A 592 -9.83 -5.16 -5.88
CA GLN A 592 -9.38 -6.04 -4.78
C GLN A 592 -10.40 -6.10 -3.63
N GLY A 593 -11.09 -4.99 -3.35
CA GLY A 593 -12.17 -4.96 -2.38
C GLY A 593 -13.38 -5.81 -2.80
N ILE A 594 -13.75 -5.80 -4.09
CA ILE A 594 -14.77 -6.68 -4.67
C ILE A 594 -14.35 -8.14 -4.52
N GLY A 595 -13.08 -8.46 -4.82
CA GLY A 595 -12.51 -9.80 -4.66
C GLY A 595 -12.71 -10.34 -3.25
N GLY A 596 -12.25 -9.59 -2.23
CA GLY A 596 -12.40 -10.01 -0.84
C GLY A 596 -13.84 -10.03 -0.31
N ALA A 597 -14.75 -9.23 -0.90
CA ALA A 597 -16.15 -9.21 -0.49
C ALA A 597 -17.00 -10.34 -1.08
N LEU A 598 -16.68 -10.81 -2.30
CA LEU A 598 -17.57 -11.70 -3.06
C LEU A 598 -16.92 -13.02 -3.50
N TYR A 599 -15.60 -13.10 -3.65
CA TYR A 599 -14.94 -14.20 -4.36
C TYR A 599 -13.82 -14.90 -3.60
N GLU A 600 -12.89 -14.13 -3.03
CA GLU A 600 -11.59 -14.63 -2.58
C GLU A 600 -11.67 -15.21 -1.16
N GLU A 601 -11.34 -16.49 -1.01
CA GLU A 601 -11.28 -17.17 0.28
C GLU A 601 -10.20 -18.25 0.29
N CYS A 602 -9.39 -18.32 1.33
CA CYS A 602 -8.49 -19.43 1.60
C CYS A 602 -9.21 -20.47 2.46
N LEU A 603 -9.59 -21.59 1.86
CA LEU A 603 -10.32 -22.68 2.53
C LEU A 603 -9.35 -23.67 3.15
N TYR A 604 -9.64 -24.05 4.40
CA TYR A 604 -8.86 -25.06 5.14
C TYR A 604 -9.77 -26.15 5.67
N ASP A 605 -9.29 -27.39 5.64
CA ASP A 605 -9.98 -28.49 6.31
C ASP A 605 -9.73 -28.49 7.84
N ALA A 606 -10.29 -29.49 8.53
CA ALA A 606 -10.16 -29.62 9.99
C ALA A 606 -8.73 -29.95 10.42
N GLU A 607 -7.92 -30.50 9.54
CA GLU A 607 -6.51 -30.84 9.73
C GLU A 607 -5.58 -29.65 9.42
N GLY A 608 -6.12 -28.51 8.94
CA GLY A 608 -5.37 -27.30 8.59
C GLY A 608 -4.70 -27.36 7.22
N GLN A 609 -5.15 -28.26 6.33
CA GLN A 609 -4.71 -28.35 4.95
C GLN A 609 -5.45 -27.33 4.09
N MET A 610 -4.78 -26.56 3.27
CA MET A 610 -5.40 -25.63 2.35
C MET A 610 -6.01 -26.39 1.16
N LEU A 611 -7.30 -26.17 0.90
CA LEU A 611 -8.08 -26.93 -0.09
C LEU A 611 -8.03 -26.30 -1.48
N ASN A 612 -7.82 -24.98 -1.59
CA ASN A 612 -7.90 -24.23 -2.84
C ASN A 612 -6.56 -23.53 -3.16
N THR A 613 -5.57 -24.32 -3.56
CA THR A 613 -4.20 -23.84 -3.85
C THR A 613 -3.93 -23.54 -5.32
N THR A 614 -4.96 -23.53 -6.18
CA THR A 614 -4.82 -23.24 -7.61
C THR A 614 -5.72 -22.10 -8.05
N MET A 615 -5.40 -21.45 -9.18
CA MET A 615 -6.27 -20.42 -9.78
C MET A 615 -7.59 -20.97 -10.33
N ALA A 616 -7.79 -22.28 -10.37
CA ALA A 616 -9.07 -22.90 -10.72
C ALA A 616 -10.04 -22.95 -9.51
N ASP A 617 -9.48 -23.02 -8.30
CA ASP A 617 -10.23 -23.17 -7.06
C ASP A 617 -10.29 -21.89 -6.24
N TYR A 618 -9.25 -21.06 -6.34
CA TYR A 618 -9.19 -19.73 -5.71
C TYR A 618 -9.76 -18.71 -6.68
N MET A 619 -10.98 -18.27 -6.42
CA MET A 619 -11.73 -17.37 -7.28
C MET A 619 -11.19 -15.93 -7.16
N VAL A 620 -10.76 -15.33 -8.26
CA VAL A 620 -10.42 -13.90 -8.33
C VAL A 620 -11.39 -13.19 -9.28
N PRO A 621 -11.70 -11.89 -9.08
CA PRO A 621 -12.54 -11.15 -10.01
C PRO A 621 -11.91 -11.12 -11.41
N MET A 622 -12.69 -11.46 -12.44
CA MET A 622 -12.26 -11.36 -13.83
C MET A 622 -12.79 -10.06 -14.47
N ALA A 623 -12.15 -9.59 -15.53
CA ALA A 623 -12.49 -8.32 -16.16
C ALA A 623 -13.95 -8.22 -16.63
N ALA A 624 -14.56 -9.36 -17.04
CA ALA A 624 -15.95 -9.40 -17.49
C ALA A 624 -16.99 -9.22 -16.37
N GLU A 625 -16.58 -9.42 -15.12
CA GLU A 625 -17.43 -9.32 -13.92
C GLU A 625 -17.32 -7.96 -13.23
N MET A 626 -16.30 -7.17 -13.65
CA MET A 626 -16.06 -5.87 -13.01
C MET A 626 -17.06 -4.83 -13.51
N PRO A 627 -17.64 -4.05 -12.59
CA PRO A 627 -18.52 -2.96 -12.93
C PRO A 627 -17.74 -1.75 -13.48
N ASP A 628 -18.48 -0.77 -14.01
CA ASP A 628 -17.92 0.58 -14.13
C ASP A 628 -17.64 1.15 -12.74
N ILE A 629 -16.44 1.76 -12.59
CA ILE A 629 -16.01 2.40 -11.35
C ILE A 629 -15.80 3.88 -11.62
N THR A 630 -16.70 4.71 -11.10
CA THR A 630 -16.60 6.16 -11.19
C THR A 630 -15.78 6.70 -10.02
N VAL A 631 -14.69 7.41 -10.32
CA VAL A 631 -13.82 8.03 -9.32
C VAL A 631 -13.94 9.54 -9.41
N ALA A 632 -13.99 10.20 -8.24
CA ALA A 632 -13.92 11.65 -8.12
C ALA A 632 -13.10 12.04 -6.89
N HIS A 633 -12.61 13.27 -6.85
CA HIS A 633 -11.73 13.75 -5.78
C HIS A 633 -12.28 15.01 -5.11
N VAL A 634 -12.04 15.10 -3.81
CA VAL A 634 -12.00 16.33 -3.03
C VAL A 634 -10.53 16.56 -2.67
N GLU A 635 -10.09 17.80 -2.63
CA GLU A 635 -8.72 18.14 -2.27
C GLU A 635 -8.68 18.99 -0.99
N THR A 636 -8.23 18.38 0.12
CA THR A 636 -7.88 19.05 1.37
C THR A 636 -6.40 18.79 1.66
N PRO A 637 -5.49 19.62 1.13
CA PRO A 637 -4.05 19.43 1.31
C PRO A 637 -3.67 19.36 2.78
N THR A 638 -2.83 18.38 3.16
CA THR A 638 -2.33 18.33 4.53
C THR A 638 -1.41 19.51 4.83
N LYS A 639 -1.50 20.04 6.04
CA LYS A 639 -0.65 21.12 6.54
C LYS A 639 0.74 20.65 7.01
N THR A 640 0.97 19.34 7.07
CA THR A 640 2.24 18.75 7.53
C THR A 640 3.34 18.79 6.48
N SER A 641 3.03 19.13 5.23
CA SER A 641 3.96 19.24 4.11
C SER A 641 3.60 20.38 3.17
N VAL A 642 4.58 20.88 2.41
CA VAL A 642 4.37 21.93 1.40
C VAL A 642 3.65 21.36 0.17
N LEU A 643 3.97 20.14 -0.21
CA LEU A 643 3.29 19.43 -1.30
C LEU A 643 1.80 19.23 -1.00
N GLY A 644 1.45 19.03 0.27
CA GLY A 644 0.09 18.84 0.72
C GLY A 644 -0.53 17.51 0.31
N ALA A 645 0.24 16.56 -0.25
CA ALA A 645 -0.24 15.25 -0.65
C ALA A 645 -0.39 14.33 0.57
N LYS A 646 -1.48 13.56 0.58
CA LYS A 646 -1.72 12.43 1.47
C LYS A 646 -1.48 11.13 0.69
N GLY A 647 -1.90 10.00 1.22
CA GLY A 647 -1.85 8.73 0.49
C GLY A 647 -3.10 8.48 -0.36
N ALA A 648 -2.99 7.60 -1.35
CA ALA A 648 -4.10 7.12 -2.17
C ALA A 648 -3.96 5.61 -2.48
N GLY A 649 -3.10 4.92 -1.73
CA GLY A 649 -2.71 3.54 -2.06
C GLY A 649 -3.74 2.50 -1.70
N GLU A 650 -4.48 2.68 -0.62
CA GLU A 650 -5.23 1.63 0.05
C GLU A 650 -6.73 1.91 0.16
N ALA A 651 -7.18 3.16 -0.02
CA ALA A 651 -8.55 3.59 0.19
C ALA A 651 -9.59 2.77 -0.58
N GLY A 652 -9.36 2.49 -1.86
CA GLY A 652 -10.25 1.67 -2.68
C GLY A 652 -10.53 0.29 -2.07
N THR A 653 -9.49 -0.37 -1.54
CA THR A 653 -9.62 -1.67 -0.87
C THR A 653 -10.22 -1.53 0.52
N GLY A 654 -9.98 -0.40 1.20
CA GLY A 654 -10.50 -0.15 2.54
C GLY A 654 -12.02 0.02 2.58
N GLY A 655 -12.59 0.74 1.60
CA GLY A 655 -14.01 1.09 1.59
C GLY A 655 -14.91 0.11 0.83
N ALA A 656 -14.46 -0.46 -0.29
CA ALA A 656 -15.31 -1.24 -1.18
C ALA A 656 -16.00 -2.45 -0.51
N PRO A 657 -15.35 -3.26 0.37
CA PRO A 657 -16.04 -4.38 1.02
C PRO A 657 -17.22 -3.94 1.87
N ALA A 658 -17.11 -2.83 2.59
CA ALA A 658 -18.20 -2.30 3.41
C ALA A 658 -19.36 -1.77 2.55
N ALA A 659 -19.09 -1.05 1.46
CA ALA A 659 -20.11 -0.58 0.53
C ALA A 659 -20.87 -1.77 -0.09
N LEU A 660 -20.16 -2.83 -0.48
CA LEU A 660 -20.77 -4.05 -1.04
C LEU A 660 -21.60 -4.82 0.01
N LEU A 661 -21.10 -4.97 1.24
CA LEU A 661 -21.83 -5.59 2.33
C LEU A 661 -23.16 -4.88 2.57
N ASN A 662 -23.13 -3.55 2.65
CA ASN A 662 -24.32 -2.74 2.86
C ASN A 662 -25.28 -2.80 1.66
N ALA A 663 -24.77 -2.84 0.42
CA ALA A 663 -25.58 -2.98 -0.78
C ALA A 663 -26.27 -4.36 -0.85
N VAL A 664 -25.58 -5.45 -0.55
CA VAL A 664 -26.17 -6.80 -0.49
C VAL A 664 -27.24 -6.85 0.60
N ASN A 665 -26.95 -6.33 1.79
CA ASN A 665 -27.94 -6.28 2.87
C ASN A 665 -29.15 -5.39 2.57
N ASP A 666 -28.97 -4.30 1.81
CA ASP A 666 -30.10 -3.49 1.32
C ASP A 666 -30.96 -4.25 0.28
N ALA A 667 -30.34 -5.08 -0.56
CA ALA A 667 -31.06 -5.95 -1.49
C ALA A 667 -31.87 -7.07 -0.77
N LEU A 668 -31.30 -7.62 0.32
CA LEU A 668 -31.90 -8.71 1.10
C LEU A 668 -32.94 -8.23 2.13
N ALA A 669 -32.88 -6.96 2.56
CA ALA A 669 -33.72 -6.40 3.61
C ALA A 669 -35.24 -6.60 3.38
N PRO A 670 -35.83 -6.46 2.15
CA PRO A 670 -37.24 -6.71 1.91
C PRO A 670 -37.67 -8.14 2.21
N MET A 671 -36.73 -9.09 2.24
CA MET A 671 -36.99 -10.52 2.55
C MET A 671 -36.73 -10.85 4.01
N GLY A 672 -36.35 -9.86 4.83
CA GLY A 672 -35.98 -10.05 6.25
C GLY A 672 -34.67 -10.80 6.45
N ALA A 673 -33.83 -10.85 5.42
CA ALA A 673 -32.52 -11.53 5.47
C ALA A 673 -31.38 -10.53 5.56
N SER A 674 -30.26 -10.97 6.15
CA SER A 674 -28.99 -10.22 6.21
C SER A 674 -27.80 -11.16 6.24
N ILE A 675 -26.66 -10.69 5.76
CA ILE A 675 -25.38 -11.41 5.74
C ILE A 675 -24.27 -10.55 6.36
N TRP A 676 -23.43 -11.19 7.19
CA TRP A 676 -22.31 -10.54 7.86
C TRP A 676 -20.96 -11.23 7.61
N GLN A 677 -20.96 -12.32 6.85
CA GLN A 677 -19.77 -13.10 6.53
C GLN A 677 -19.29 -12.78 5.11
N MET A 678 -18.03 -12.43 4.98
CA MET A 678 -17.34 -12.28 3.69
C MET A 678 -16.36 -13.45 3.47
N PRO A 679 -16.13 -13.85 2.20
CA PRO A 679 -16.85 -13.39 1.02
C PRO A 679 -18.33 -13.80 1.05
N MET A 680 -19.20 -12.97 0.47
CA MET A 680 -20.64 -13.22 0.38
C MET A 680 -20.93 -14.16 -0.79
N THR A 681 -20.53 -15.43 -0.62
CA THR A 681 -20.71 -16.46 -1.67
C THR A 681 -22.17 -16.79 -1.91
N PRO A 682 -22.54 -17.37 -3.08
CA PRO A 682 -23.89 -17.82 -3.36
C PRO A 682 -24.47 -18.73 -2.27
N GLU A 683 -23.69 -19.66 -1.75
CA GLU A 683 -24.10 -20.56 -0.66
C GLU A 683 -24.47 -19.78 0.62
N ARG A 684 -23.65 -18.80 1.01
CA ARG A 684 -23.89 -17.97 2.19
C ARG A 684 -25.13 -17.08 2.05
N ILE A 685 -25.36 -16.56 0.84
CA ILE A 685 -26.57 -15.77 0.55
C ILE A 685 -27.81 -16.64 0.59
N LEU A 686 -27.82 -17.84 -0.03
CA LEU A 686 -28.95 -18.78 0.03
C LEU A 686 -29.20 -19.26 1.46
N THR A 687 -28.15 -19.48 2.26
CA THR A 687 -28.28 -19.78 3.69
C THR A 687 -28.95 -18.64 4.45
N ALA A 688 -28.51 -17.38 4.22
CA ALA A 688 -29.12 -16.20 4.84
C ALA A 688 -30.63 -16.03 4.46
N LEU A 689 -31.00 -16.46 3.25
CA LEU A 689 -32.40 -16.49 2.78
C LEU A 689 -33.21 -17.70 3.31
N GLY A 690 -32.57 -18.63 4.04
CA GLY A 690 -33.21 -19.87 4.51
C GLY A 690 -33.59 -20.85 3.38
N ARG A 691 -32.79 -20.83 2.28
CA ARG A 691 -33.00 -21.70 1.10
C ARG A 691 -32.01 -22.88 1.04
N LEU A 692 -30.98 -22.87 1.91
CA LEU A 692 -30.03 -23.96 2.17
C LEU A 692 -30.00 -24.32 3.64
#